data_7f8431dfb6e0de1c91caf9335480cc04
#
_entry.id   7f8431dfb6e0de1c91caf9335480cc04
#
_cell.length_a   1.000
_cell.length_b   1.000
_cell.length_c   1.000
_cell.angle_alpha   90.00
_cell.angle_beta   90.00
_cell.angle_gamma   90.00
#
_symmetry.space_group_name_H-M   'P 1'
#
loop_
_entity.id
_entity.type
_entity.pdbx_description
1 polymer ?
#
loop_
_entity_poly.entity_id
_entity_poly.type
_entity_poly.pdbx_seq_one_letter_code
_entity_poly.pdbx_strand_id
1 'polypeptide(L)'
;MELSDIKGVGPKMLGNLKTLNINNMEDLLSYYPYRYDIFEPINLDENYNGERVAINVIVETTATTAFIKRNFNKLQFRCNHNNKTMYAVIFNRAFLKPHIIIGKTITLVGKYDIKKNTFICDDIKLTPLEKKEIIPIYHTKKDIKNSELRKIMENAIIDNAASYNYVPSEFIEKYNMISKKQALRMIHLPHNFEEIKKASFYLKYEELFLFMFKIGYMKKDNQNIKKEEKHFNDEDITKFINSLPFSLTDSQNEALDLILKDLKNNNKMNRLVLGDVGSGKTVISFISMYASFLSGYQSVLMAPTEVLARQHFESAINYFRDSKINIEILVGSMTKKEKEAVKDKLIRGDIDILIGTHAIIEESVIFYRLGLVITDEQHRFGVKQREILKSKGEVPDALYMSATPIPRSYALTLYGDLDVSFITHKPGGRKEIITKLKKFSELKEVLSHILEEIKQGHQVYVVASLIDDNEELDLKSVETLKEKFNLAFQNKIPIEILHGKLKQKEKDEIMARFKNNETKILISTTVIEVGVDVKNATIMVIFDADRFGLATLHQLRGRVGRNSLDSYCYLISDKEIERLKVLEESNDGFYISEKDLELRGEGDLFGIRQSGVKIFKIANLKNDLKIMLQAKSDSEEYINSEAYKNNMSYYKIIKDLDRLN
;
A
#
# COMPACT_ATOMS: atom_id res chain seq x y z
N MET A 1 -5.70 -16.56 -31.70
CA MET A 1 -5.04 -17.80 -31.25
C MET A 1 -5.43 -18.03 -29.79
N GLU A 2 -6.07 -19.13 -29.51
CA GLU A 2 -6.45 -19.51 -28.14
C GLU A 2 -5.32 -20.28 -27.48
N LEU A 3 -5.35 -20.39 -26.14
CA LEU A 3 -4.35 -21.19 -25.39
C LEU A 3 -4.33 -22.68 -25.84
N SER A 4 -5.49 -23.20 -26.29
CA SER A 4 -5.65 -24.56 -26.82
C SER A 4 -4.86 -24.83 -28.10
N ASP A 5 -4.53 -23.78 -28.86
CA ASP A 5 -3.82 -23.89 -30.14
C ASP A 5 -2.31 -24.08 -29.94
N ILE A 6 -1.80 -23.81 -28.73
CA ILE A 6 -0.37 -23.91 -28.42
C ILE A 6 0.03 -25.37 -28.28
N LYS A 7 1.10 -25.78 -28.95
CA LYS A 7 1.66 -27.14 -28.84
C LYS A 7 2.04 -27.44 -27.38
N GLY A 8 1.43 -28.48 -26.80
CA GLY A 8 1.65 -28.89 -25.43
C GLY A 8 0.55 -28.45 -24.45
N VAL A 9 -0.48 -27.74 -24.91
CA VAL A 9 -1.62 -27.31 -24.11
C VAL A 9 -2.85 -28.13 -24.44
N GLY A 10 -3.01 -29.27 -23.76
CA GLY A 10 -4.23 -30.08 -23.79
C GLY A 10 -5.23 -29.67 -22.69
N PRO A 11 -6.42 -30.29 -22.63
CA PRO A 11 -7.49 -29.94 -21.68
C PRO A 11 -7.04 -29.92 -20.21
N LYS A 12 -6.20 -30.86 -19.81
CA LYS A 12 -5.64 -30.91 -18.44
C LYS A 12 -4.73 -29.74 -18.18
N MET A 13 -3.88 -29.38 -19.14
CA MET A 13 -2.95 -28.25 -19.01
C MET A 13 -3.70 -26.92 -19.00
N LEU A 14 -4.78 -26.77 -19.80
CA LEU A 14 -5.66 -25.59 -19.72
C LEU A 14 -6.24 -25.41 -18.31
N GLY A 15 -6.71 -26.50 -17.70
CA GLY A 15 -7.17 -26.47 -16.30
C GLY A 15 -6.08 -26.03 -15.32
N ASN A 16 -4.88 -26.53 -15.50
CA ASN A 16 -3.72 -26.17 -14.68
C ASN A 16 -3.32 -24.70 -14.88
N LEU A 17 -3.27 -24.17 -16.11
CA LEU A 17 -2.96 -22.76 -16.40
C LEU A 17 -3.98 -21.82 -15.75
N LYS A 18 -5.27 -22.16 -15.73
CA LYS A 18 -6.30 -21.40 -15.02
C LYS A 18 -6.03 -21.28 -13.51
N THR A 19 -5.41 -22.30 -12.89
CA THR A 19 -5.03 -22.20 -11.46
C THR A 19 -3.94 -21.19 -11.20
N LEU A 20 -3.18 -20.81 -12.24
CA LEU A 20 -2.18 -19.73 -12.22
C LEU A 20 -2.76 -18.38 -12.68
N ASN A 21 -4.07 -18.26 -12.85
CA ASN A 21 -4.77 -17.10 -13.43
C ASN A 21 -4.35 -16.79 -14.88
N ILE A 22 -3.93 -17.80 -15.63
CA ILE A 22 -3.62 -17.70 -17.05
C ILE A 22 -4.83 -18.19 -17.85
N ASN A 23 -5.63 -17.26 -18.39
CA ASN A 23 -6.90 -17.54 -19.06
C ASN A 23 -6.84 -17.33 -20.58
N ASN A 24 -5.89 -16.56 -21.05
CA ASN A 24 -5.72 -16.19 -22.45
C ASN A 24 -4.24 -16.02 -22.82
N MET A 25 -3.95 -15.75 -24.08
CA MET A 25 -2.59 -15.57 -24.58
C MET A 25 -1.86 -14.39 -23.96
N GLU A 26 -2.56 -13.29 -23.68
CA GLU A 26 -1.97 -12.09 -23.08
C GLU A 26 -1.56 -12.38 -21.63
N ASP A 27 -2.37 -13.15 -20.88
CA ASP A 27 -2.00 -13.60 -19.52
C ASP A 27 -0.75 -14.48 -19.56
N LEU A 28 -0.66 -15.39 -20.53
CA LEU A 28 0.49 -16.29 -20.68
C LEU A 28 1.76 -15.48 -20.99
N LEU A 29 1.75 -14.64 -22.01
CA LEU A 29 2.92 -13.86 -22.41
C LEU A 29 3.34 -12.82 -21.37
N SER A 30 2.44 -12.39 -20.51
CA SER A 30 2.73 -11.49 -19.38
C SER A 30 2.99 -12.22 -18.05
N TYR A 31 3.08 -13.55 -18.07
CA TYR A 31 3.48 -14.34 -16.92
C TYR A 31 5.00 -14.40 -16.83
N TYR A 32 5.62 -13.34 -16.33
CA TYR A 32 7.06 -13.15 -16.36
C TYR A 32 7.80 -14.08 -15.38
N PRO A 33 9.05 -14.50 -15.70
CA PRO A 33 9.89 -15.22 -14.76
C PRO A 33 10.25 -14.34 -13.56
N TYR A 34 10.25 -14.91 -12.36
CA TYR A 34 10.61 -14.16 -11.16
C TYR A 34 12.13 -14.20 -10.87
N ARG A 35 12.85 -15.16 -11.49
CA ARG A 35 14.32 -15.25 -11.44
C ARG A 35 14.85 -16.03 -12.65
N TYR A 36 16.17 -16.00 -12.81
CA TYR A 36 16.86 -16.76 -13.82
C TYR A 36 17.94 -17.62 -13.15
N ASP A 37 17.96 -18.91 -13.47
CA ASP A 37 19.04 -19.81 -13.11
C ASP A 37 20.11 -19.77 -14.22
N ILE A 38 21.38 -19.66 -13.83
CA ILE A 38 22.49 -19.54 -14.73
C ILE A 38 23.28 -20.83 -14.67
N PHE A 39 23.50 -21.43 -15.81
CA PHE A 39 24.36 -22.57 -15.99
C PHE A 39 25.51 -22.18 -16.91
N GLU A 40 26.69 -22.02 -16.32
CA GLU A 40 27.94 -21.78 -17.02
C GLU A 40 28.86 -22.92 -16.64
N PRO A 41 29.35 -23.74 -17.64
CA PRO A 41 30.25 -24.81 -17.32
C PRO A 41 31.57 -24.23 -16.83
N ILE A 42 31.94 -24.61 -15.61
CA ILE A 42 33.22 -24.21 -15.00
C ILE A 42 34.18 -25.38 -14.90
N ASN A 43 35.47 -25.08 -14.76
CA ASN A 43 36.47 -26.04 -14.35
C ASN A 43 36.51 -26.05 -12.82
N LEU A 44 36.38 -27.23 -12.21
CA LEU A 44 36.58 -27.39 -10.76
C LEU A 44 38.04 -27.28 -10.44
N ASP A 45 38.45 -26.16 -9.88
CA ASP A 45 39.81 -25.90 -9.36
C ASP A 45 39.87 -26.03 -7.83
N GLU A 46 41.04 -25.75 -7.27
CA GLU A 46 41.29 -25.82 -5.83
C GLU A 46 40.58 -24.73 -5.04
N ASN A 47 40.12 -23.66 -5.69
CA ASN A 47 39.43 -22.51 -5.09
C ASN A 47 37.89 -22.66 -5.08
N TYR A 48 37.38 -23.85 -5.42
CA TYR A 48 35.94 -24.09 -5.37
C TYR A 48 35.43 -23.97 -3.92
N ASN A 49 34.45 -23.07 -3.71
CA ASN A 49 33.95 -22.69 -2.40
C ASN A 49 32.61 -23.40 -1.98
N GLY A 50 32.22 -24.47 -2.69
CA GLY A 50 30.98 -25.21 -2.40
C GLY A 50 29.74 -24.61 -2.97
N GLU A 51 29.82 -23.65 -3.87
CA GLU A 51 28.67 -23.08 -4.58
C GLU A 51 28.07 -24.07 -5.57
N ARG A 52 26.84 -23.78 -6.00
CA ARG A 52 26.14 -24.53 -7.05
C ARG A 52 26.72 -24.18 -8.41
N VAL A 53 27.26 -25.18 -9.10
CA VAL A 53 27.93 -25.02 -10.39
C VAL A 53 27.48 -26.03 -11.42
N ALA A 54 27.79 -25.78 -12.70
CA ALA A 54 27.61 -26.71 -13.79
C ALA A 54 29.03 -27.18 -14.27
N ILE A 55 29.20 -28.48 -14.47
CA ILE A 55 30.45 -29.07 -15.01
C ILE A 55 30.14 -30.05 -16.11
N ASN A 56 30.95 -30.07 -17.16
CA ASN A 56 30.89 -31.11 -18.16
C ASN A 56 31.79 -32.30 -17.72
N VAL A 57 31.22 -33.49 -17.77
CA VAL A 57 31.92 -34.70 -17.36
C VAL A 57 31.77 -35.79 -18.41
N ILE A 58 32.79 -36.65 -18.53
CA ILE A 58 32.74 -37.89 -19.30
C ILE A 58 32.31 -39.01 -18.37
N VAL A 59 31.30 -39.77 -18.75
CA VAL A 59 30.80 -40.90 -17.97
C VAL A 59 31.75 -42.08 -18.09
N GLU A 60 32.29 -42.59 -16.95
CA GLU A 60 33.24 -43.71 -16.92
C GLU A 60 32.60 -45.07 -16.62
N THR A 61 31.52 -45.06 -15.83
CA THR A 61 30.83 -46.32 -15.45
C THR A 61 29.31 -46.25 -15.69
N THR A 62 28.71 -47.44 -15.84
CA THR A 62 27.24 -47.57 -15.83
C THR A 62 26.65 -47.04 -14.54
N ALA A 63 25.53 -46.39 -14.63
CA ALA A 63 24.83 -45.86 -13.44
C ALA A 63 24.20 -46.99 -12.62
N THR A 64 24.42 -46.93 -11.30
CA THR A 64 23.79 -47.84 -10.33
C THR A 64 22.71 -47.15 -9.54
N THR A 65 21.61 -47.86 -9.21
CA THR A 65 20.51 -47.32 -8.46
C THR A 65 20.37 -48.03 -7.12
N ALA A 66 20.41 -47.32 -6.02
CA ALA A 66 20.11 -47.83 -4.69
C ALA A 66 18.80 -47.21 -4.17
N PHE A 67 17.88 -48.05 -3.72
CA PHE A 67 16.64 -47.63 -3.06
C PHE A 67 16.89 -47.52 -1.56
N ILE A 68 16.86 -46.30 -1.01
CA ILE A 68 17.15 -46.05 0.42
C ILE A 68 15.85 -46.19 1.25
N LYS A 69 14.72 -45.74 0.70
CA LYS A 69 13.35 -45.84 1.28
C LYS A 69 12.33 -45.97 0.15
N ARG A 70 11.06 -46.30 0.48
CA ARG A 70 9.98 -46.56 -0.48
C ARG A 70 9.81 -45.50 -1.58
N ASN A 71 10.14 -44.22 -1.29
CA ASN A 71 10.08 -43.10 -2.25
C ASN A 71 11.41 -42.31 -2.36
N PHE A 72 12.53 -42.91 -1.95
CA PHE A 72 13.83 -42.25 -1.98
C PHE A 72 14.89 -43.18 -2.58
N ASN A 73 15.32 -42.84 -3.79
CA ASN A 73 16.36 -43.56 -4.49
C ASN A 73 17.57 -42.69 -4.78
N LYS A 74 18.73 -43.32 -4.87
CA LYS A 74 20.01 -42.73 -5.19
C LYS A 74 20.53 -43.36 -6.49
N LEU A 75 20.74 -42.52 -7.50
CA LEU A 75 21.45 -42.92 -8.72
C LEU A 75 22.92 -42.44 -8.58
N GLN A 76 23.87 -43.32 -8.86
CA GLN A 76 25.28 -43.05 -8.73
C GLN A 76 26.05 -43.64 -9.90
N PHE A 77 27.04 -42.89 -10.41
CA PHE A 77 27.99 -43.34 -11.42
C PHE A 77 29.35 -42.59 -11.27
N ARG A 78 30.41 -43.16 -11.84
CA ARG A 78 31.72 -42.54 -11.86
C ARG A 78 31.88 -41.76 -13.15
N CYS A 79 32.46 -40.56 -13.04
CA CYS A 79 32.66 -39.65 -14.16
C CYS A 79 34.01 -38.92 -14.03
N ASN A 80 34.49 -38.40 -15.14
CA ASN A 80 35.74 -37.67 -15.24
C ASN A 80 35.49 -36.22 -15.66
N HIS A 81 36.07 -35.29 -14.95
CA HIS A 81 36.12 -33.87 -15.27
C HIS A 81 37.56 -33.40 -15.29
N ASN A 82 38.09 -33.03 -16.49
CA ASN A 82 39.42 -32.53 -16.67
C ASN A 82 40.52 -33.43 -16.00
N ASN A 83 40.50 -34.72 -16.30
CA ASN A 83 41.39 -35.75 -15.71
C ASN A 83 41.18 -36.01 -14.19
N LYS A 84 40.17 -35.44 -13.58
CA LYS A 84 39.80 -35.72 -12.19
C LYS A 84 38.59 -36.64 -12.16
N THR A 85 38.77 -37.86 -11.66
CA THR A 85 37.68 -38.82 -11.50
C THR A 85 36.88 -38.53 -10.22
N MET A 86 35.55 -38.52 -10.28
CA MET A 86 34.68 -38.31 -9.16
C MET A 86 33.42 -39.16 -9.27
N TYR A 87 32.64 -39.24 -8.18
CA TYR A 87 31.32 -39.85 -8.18
C TYR A 87 30.23 -38.79 -8.39
N ALA A 88 29.33 -39.00 -9.34
CA ALA A 88 28.12 -38.21 -9.48
C ALA A 88 27.00 -38.92 -8.75
N VAL A 89 26.25 -38.19 -7.94
CA VAL A 89 25.09 -38.68 -7.17
C VAL A 89 23.87 -37.78 -7.40
N ILE A 90 22.75 -38.40 -7.80
CA ILE A 90 21.50 -37.71 -7.93
C ILE A 90 20.38 -38.46 -7.23
N PHE A 91 19.49 -37.78 -6.57
CA PHE A 91 18.39 -38.38 -5.80
C PHE A 91 17.08 -38.31 -6.59
N ASN A 92 16.26 -39.35 -6.41
CA ASN A 92 14.90 -39.49 -6.96
C ASN A 92 14.78 -39.38 -8.49
N ARG A 93 15.86 -39.74 -9.22
CA ARG A 93 15.90 -39.71 -10.68
C ARG A 93 16.40 -41.06 -11.27
N ALA A 94 15.98 -42.17 -10.72
CA ALA A 94 16.35 -43.52 -11.21
C ALA A 94 16.02 -43.74 -12.69
N PHE A 95 15.02 -43.03 -13.22
CA PHE A 95 14.63 -43.07 -14.64
C PHE A 95 15.72 -42.58 -15.60
N LEU A 96 16.72 -41.82 -15.13
CA LEU A 96 17.84 -41.39 -15.95
C LEU A 96 18.89 -42.49 -16.21
N LYS A 97 18.83 -43.60 -15.47
CA LYS A 97 19.81 -44.72 -15.59
C LYS A 97 20.03 -45.19 -17.04
N PRO A 98 19.03 -45.41 -17.89
CA PRO A 98 19.23 -45.85 -19.29
C PRO A 98 19.92 -44.80 -20.16
N HIS A 99 19.88 -43.53 -19.78
CA HIS A 99 20.41 -42.40 -20.56
C HIS A 99 21.87 -42.03 -20.22
N ILE A 100 22.41 -42.58 -19.12
CA ILE A 100 23.78 -42.38 -18.68
C ILE A 100 24.67 -43.44 -19.33
N ILE A 101 25.26 -43.10 -20.46
CA ILE A 101 26.01 -44.02 -21.33
C ILE A 101 27.49 -43.74 -21.15
N ILE A 102 28.29 -44.80 -20.98
CA ILE A 102 29.75 -44.74 -20.85
C ILE A 102 30.38 -44.04 -22.08
N GLY A 103 31.38 -43.20 -21.86
CA GLY A 103 32.06 -42.40 -22.88
C GLY A 103 31.30 -41.17 -23.33
N LYS A 104 30.03 -40.97 -22.94
CA LYS A 104 29.26 -39.80 -23.31
C LYS A 104 29.62 -38.62 -22.39
N THR A 105 29.78 -37.43 -22.99
CA THR A 105 29.90 -36.19 -22.25
C THR A 105 28.53 -35.67 -21.87
N ILE A 106 28.32 -35.39 -20.60
CA ILE A 106 27.09 -34.86 -20.03
C ILE A 106 27.38 -33.69 -19.09
N THR A 107 26.40 -32.85 -18.80
CA THR A 107 26.58 -31.75 -17.83
C THR A 107 25.92 -32.11 -16.51
N LEU A 108 26.65 -32.02 -15.42
CA LEU A 108 26.14 -32.12 -14.05
C LEU A 108 25.95 -30.71 -13.49
N VAL A 109 24.82 -30.50 -12.82
CA VAL A 109 24.52 -29.26 -12.13
C VAL A 109 24.30 -29.57 -10.66
N GLY A 110 25.03 -28.91 -9.77
CA GLY A 110 24.95 -29.22 -8.33
C GLY A 110 26.14 -28.67 -7.55
N LYS A 111 26.51 -29.39 -6.50
CA LYS A 111 27.62 -29.02 -5.60
C LYS A 111 28.63 -30.15 -5.53
N TYR A 112 29.90 -29.79 -5.51
CA TYR A 112 30.97 -30.72 -5.33
C TYR A 112 31.40 -30.81 -3.87
N ASP A 113 31.30 -32.02 -3.28
CA ASP A 113 31.83 -32.33 -1.95
C ASP A 113 33.28 -32.81 -2.11
N ILE A 114 34.23 -31.92 -1.86
CA ILE A 114 35.68 -32.17 -1.99
C ILE A 114 36.12 -33.33 -1.09
N LYS A 115 35.59 -33.39 0.15
CA LYS A 115 36.00 -34.40 1.14
C LYS A 115 35.58 -35.80 0.74
N LYS A 116 34.42 -35.94 0.09
CA LYS A 116 33.87 -37.24 -0.36
C LYS A 116 34.20 -37.55 -1.82
N ASN A 117 34.87 -36.63 -2.52
CA ASN A 117 35.07 -36.71 -3.97
C ASN A 117 33.78 -37.03 -4.74
N THR A 118 32.69 -36.34 -4.37
CA THR A 118 31.35 -36.65 -4.88
C THR A 118 30.67 -35.36 -5.34
N PHE A 119 30.16 -35.36 -6.57
CA PHE A 119 29.31 -34.29 -7.08
C PHE A 119 27.86 -34.61 -6.80
N ILE A 120 27.23 -33.84 -5.94
CA ILE A 120 25.83 -33.97 -5.60
C ILE A 120 24.98 -33.20 -6.62
N CYS A 121 24.33 -33.93 -7.51
CA CYS A 121 23.59 -33.33 -8.62
C CYS A 121 22.18 -32.92 -8.21
N ASP A 122 21.81 -31.69 -8.49
CA ASP A 122 20.44 -31.22 -8.49
C ASP A 122 19.77 -31.49 -9.83
N ASP A 123 20.55 -31.38 -10.94
CA ASP A 123 20.07 -31.66 -12.30
C ASP A 123 21.19 -32.28 -13.18
N ILE A 124 20.78 -32.99 -14.24
CA ILE A 124 21.70 -33.56 -15.23
C ILE A 124 21.15 -33.24 -16.63
N LYS A 125 22.02 -32.65 -17.46
CA LYS A 125 21.76 -32.51 -18.91
C LYS A 125 22.51 -33.62 -19.65
N LEU A 126 21.80 -34.35 -20.49
CA LEU A 126 22.35 -35.49 -21.24
C LEU A 126 23.21 -35.09 -22.43
N THR A 127 23.46 -33.79 -22.59
CA THR A 127 24.39 -33.20 -23.59
C THR A 127 25.36 -32.24 -22.88
N PRO A 128 26.57 -32.07 -23.42
CA PRO A 128 27.48 -31.09 -22.89
C PRO A 128 26.97 -29.68 -23.07
N LEU A 129 27.18 -28.83 -22.09
CA LEU A 129 26.88 -27.40 -22.14
C LEU A 129 28.11 -26.68 -22.74
N GLU A 130 27.99 -26.17 -23.96
CA GLU A 130 29.08 -25.49 -24.65
C GLU A 130 29.19 -24.01 -24.31
N LYS A 131 28.04 -23.40 -23.96
CA LYS A 131 27.94 -21.98 -23.65
C LYS A 131 27.05 -21.77 -22.41
N LYS A 132 27.21 -20.59 -21.82
CA LYS A 132 26.34 -20.10 -20.73
C LYS A 132 24.88 -20.17 -21.15
N GLU A 133 24.08 -20.83 -20.36
CA GLU A 133 22.63 -20.93 -20.56
C GLU A 133 21.90 -20.22 -19.42
N ILE A 134 20.95 -19.40 -19.75
CA ILE A 134 20.11 -18.66 -18.80
C ILE A 134 18.70 -19.24 -18.88
N ILE A 135 18.25 -19.81 -17.76
CA ILE A 135 16.96 -20.50 -17.69
C ILE A 135 15.97 -19.67 -16.87
N PRO A 136 14.86 -19.23 -17.48
CA PRO A 136 13.81 -18.52 -16.76
C PRO A 136 13.08 -19.46 -15.78
N ILE A 137 12.81 -18.98 -14.57
CA ILE A 137 12.07 -19.68 -13.52
C ILE A 137 10.79 -18.93 -13.21
N TYR A 138 9.66 -19.64 -13.33
CA TYR A 138 8.32 -19.12 -13.10
C TYR A 138 7.74 -19.65 -11.79
N HIS A 139 6.85 -18.88 -11.19
CA HIS A 139 6.04 -19.39 -10.09
C HIS A 139 5.12 -20.52 -10.60
N THR A 140 5.19 -21.70 -9.99
CA THR A 140 4.37 -22.83 -10.38
C THR A 140 3.64 -23.42 -9.16
N LYS A 141 2.52 -24.11 -9.40
CA LYS A 141 1.83 -24.92 -8.40
C LYS A 141 2.17 -26.41 -8.60
N LYS A 142 1.79 -27.28 -7.65
CA LYS A 142 2.16 -28.71 -7.61
C LYS A 142 1.93 -29.47 -8.93
N ASP A 143 0.93 -29.06 -9.70
CA ASP A 143 0.49 -29.78 -10.90
C ASP A 143 1.14 -29.30 -12.21
N ILE A 144 2.04 -28.29 -12.13
CA ILE A 144 2.76 -27.75 -13.29
C ILE A 144 4.26 -27.71 -13.00
N LYS A 145 5.04 -28.40 -13.82
CA LYS A 145 6.50 -28.31 -13.75
C LYS A 145 6.98 -27.07 -14.49
N ASN A 146 8.03 -26.45 -13.95
CA ASN A 146 8.65 -25.29 -14.59
C ASN A 146 9.13 -25.57 -16.02
N SER A 147 9.64 -26.77 -16.28
CA SER A 147 10.07 -27.23 -17.61
C SER A 147 8.90 -27.30 -18.61
N GLU A 148 7.73 -27.70 -18.16
CA GLU A 148 6.52 -27.77 -18.99
C GLU A 148 6.03 -26.36 -19.35
N LEU A 149 5.97 -25.46 -18.33
CA LEU A 149 5.56 -24.07 -18.57
C LEU A 149 6.54 -23.33 -19.49
N ARG A 150 7.85 -23.54 -19.35
CA ARG A 150 8.86 -23.00 -20.26
C ARG A 150 8.62 -23.44 -21.71
N LYS A 151 8.34 -24.72 -21.92
CA LYS A 151 8.12 -25.26 -23.26
C LYS A 151 6.85 -24.71 -23.91
N ILE A 152 5.80 -24.52 -23.11
CA ILE A 152 4.57 -23.86 -23.56
C ILE A 152 4.85 -22.41 -23.93
N MET A 153 5.60 -21.70 -23.10
CA MET A 153 6.00 -20.30 -23.34
C MET A 153 6.85 -20.16 -24.62
N GLU A 154 7.81 -21.06 -24.82
CA GLU A 154 8.63 -21.09 -26.04
C GLU A 154 7.77 -21.28 -27.29
N ASN A 155 6.85 -22.25 -27.29
CA ASN A 155 5.92 -22.48 -28.39
C ASN A 155 5.03 -21.24 -28.60
N ALA A 156 4.50 -20.63 -27.55
CA ALA A 156 3.65 -19.45 -27.65
C ALA A 156 4.38 -18.26 -28.28
N ILE A 157 5.67 -18.06 -27.98
CA ILE A 157 6.48 -16.97 -28.52
C ILE A 157 6.82 -17.20 -30.00
N ILE A 158 7.13 -18.44 -30.38
CA ILE A 158 7.46 -18.81 -31.79
C ILE A 158 6.24 -18.62 -32.66
N ASP A 159 5.08 -19.10 -32.21
CA ASP A 159 3.84 -19.17 -33.01
C ASP A 159 3.08 -17.84 -33.03
N ASN A 160 3.37 -16.89 -32.14
CA ASN A 160 2.55 -15.71 -31.98
C ASN A 160 3.34 -14.40 -31.89
N ALA A 161 3.05 -13.51 -32.82
CA ALA A 161 3.66 -12.18 -32.91
C ALA A 161 2.66 -11.03 -32.67
N ALA A 162 1.37 -11.33 -32.46
CA ALA A 162 0.31 -10.31 -32.36
C ALA A 162 0.05 -9.92 -30.91
N SER A 163 0.91 -9.13 -30.32
CA SER A 163 0.63 -8.40 -29.09
C SER A 163 0.37 -6.94 -29.43
N TYR A 164 -0.66 -6.35 -28.81
CA TYR A 164 -0.90 -4.91 -28.92
C TYR A 164 0.33 -4.14 -28.39
N ASN A 165 0.82 -3.20 -29.19
CA ASN A 165 1.87 -2.30 -28.76
C ASN A 165 1.20 -1.06 -28.14
N TYR A 166 1.35 -0.93 -26.85
CA TYR A 166 0.77 0.19 -26.10
C TYR A 166 1.71 1.39 -25.98
N VAL A 167 3.01 1.20 -26.17
CA VAL A 167 3.96 2.32 -26.14
C VAL A 167 3.97 2.99 -27.52
N PRO A 168 3.65 4.30 -27.61
CA PRO A 168 3.73 5.04 -28.86
C PRO A 168 5.15 5.02 -29.46
N SER A 169 5.25 5.02 -30.81
CA SER A 169 6.54 4.93 -31.50
C SER A 169 7.51 6.05 -31.12
N GLU A 170 6.99 7.25 -30.91
CA GLU A 170 7.77 8.42 -30.49
C GLU A 170 8.58 8.18 -29.20
N PHE A 171 8.00 7.47 -28.22
CA PHE A 171 8.70 7.16 -26.97
C PHE A 171 9.63 5.95 -27.11
N ILE A 172 9.30 5.00 -28.02
CA ILE A 172 10.23 3.91 -28.37
C ILE A 172 11.51 4.50 -28.96
N GLU A 173 11.40 5.46 -29.87
CA GLU A 173 12.53 6.16 -30.49
C GLU A 173 13.27 7.04 -29.47
N LYS A 174 12.54 7.85 -28.68
CA LYS A 174 13.09 8.74 -27.65
C LYS A 174 14.03 8.03 -26.67
N TYR A 175 13.69 6.80 -26.28
CA TYR A 175 14.49 6.01 -25.33
C TYR A 175 15.29 4.87 -25.97
N ASN A 176 15.35 4.81 -27.30
CA ASN A 176 16.00 3.75 -28.05
C ASN A 176 15.61 2.34 -27.56
N MET A 177 14.30 2.14 -27.34
CA MET A 177 13.76 0.89 -26.83
C MET A 177 13.63 -0.16 -27.94
N ILE A 178 13.69 -1.43 -27.54
CA ILE A 178 13.36 -2.57 -28.40
C ILE A 178 11.84 -2.66 -28.64
N SER A 179 11.41 -3.41 -29.65
CA SER A 179 9.99 -3.67 -29.87
C SER A 179 9.41 -4.61 -28.78
N LYS A 180 8.09 -4.55 -28.54
CA LYS A 180 7.39 -5.46 -27.62
C LYS A 180 7.65 -6.93 -27.92
N LYS A 181 7.63 -7.30 -29.20
CA LYS A 181 7.94 -8.67 -29.65
C LYS A 181 9.33 -9.11 -29.23
N GLN A 182 10.32 -8.24 -29.41
CA GLN A 182 11.69 -8.52 -28.95
C GLN A 182 11.76 -8.59 -27.42
N ALA A 183 11.08 -7.69 -26.72
CA ALA A 183 11.05 -7.69 -25.25
C ALA A 183 10.45 -8.99 -24.70
N LEU A 184 9.31 -9.45 -25.22
CA LEU A 184 8.69 -10.71 -24.81
C LEU A 184 9.60 -11.90 -25.11
N ARG A 185 10.25 -11.94 -26.27
CA ARG A 185 11.22 -12.99 -26.58
C ARG A 185 12.40 -12.98 -25.60
N MET A 186 13.01 -11.81 -25.39
CA MET A 186 14.21 -11.68 -24.58
C MET A 186 13.96 -11.95 -23.09
N ILE A 187 12.76 -11.64 -22.56
CA ILE A 187 12.43 -11.90 -21.14
C ILE A 187 12.19 -13.38 -20.88
N HIS A 188 11.60 -14.13 -21.84
CA HIS A 188 11.28 -15.53 -21.71
C HIS A 188 12.35 -16.48 -22.25
N LEU A 189 13.12 -16.05 -23.24
CA LEU A 189 14.15 -16.83 -23.93
C LEU A 189 15.46 -16.01 -24.04
N PRO A 190 16.04 -15.57 -22.93
CA PRO A 190 17.22 -14.70 -22.96
C PRO A 190 18.48 -15.49 -23.34
N HIS A 191 19.34 -14.85 -24.15
CA HIS A 191 20.66 -15.38 -24.47
C HIS A 191 21.74 -14.81 -23.53
N ASN A 192 21.52 -13.60 -22.98
CA ASN A 192 22.46 -12.93 -22.09
C ASN A 192 21.70 -11.95 -21.16
N PHE A 193 22.43 -11.39 -20.17
CA PHE A 193 21.84 -10.44 -19.21
C PHE A 193 21.45 -9.11 -19.81
N GLU A 194 22.13 -8.65 -20.87
CA GLU A 194 21.79 -7.39 -21.52
C GLU A 194 20.41 -7.48 -22.21
N GLU A 195 20.07 -8.65 -22.75
CA GLU A 195 18.73 -8.90 -23.27
C GLU A 195 17.67 -8.81 -22.18
N ILE A 196 17.93 -9.41 -20.99
CA ILE A 196 17.01 -9.34 -19.84
C ILE A 196 16.84 -7.89 -19.39
N LYS A 197 17.90 -7.10 -19.31
CA LYS A 197 17.84 -5.69 -18.91
C LYS A 197 17.01 -4.86 -19.89
N LYS A 198 17.26 -4.99 -21.21
CA LYS A 198 16.54 -4.28 -22.25
C LYS A 198 15.06 -4.65 -22.26
N ALA A 199 14.76 -5.95 -22.16
CA ALA A 199 13.40 -6.45 -22.09
C ALA A 199 12.67 -5.97 -20.84
N SER A 200 13.32 -6.07 -19.67
CA SER A 200 12.75 -5.59 -18.41
C SER A 200 12.46 -4.09 -18.44
N PHE A 201 13.36 -3.28 -19.01
CA PHE A 201 13.15 -1.85 -19.14
C PHE A 201 11.90 -1.54 -19.98
N TYR A 202 11.79 -2.14 -21.18
CA TYR A 202 10.63 -1.93 -22.05
C TYR A 202 9.32 -2.35 -21.37
N LEU A 203 9.27 -3.55 -20.77
CA LEU A 203 8.04 -4.10 -20.17
C LEU A 203 7.62 -3.32 -18.92
N LYS A 204 8.57 -2.88 -18.11
CA LYS A 204 8.32 -1.99 -16.96
C LYS A 204 7.80 -0.63 -17.41
N TYR A 205 8.43 -0.06 -18.43
CA TYR A 205 7.99 1.21 -18.99
C TYR A 205 6.57 1.11 -19.56
N GLU A 206 6.27 0.06 -20.34
CA GLU A 206 4.93 -0.16 -20.89
C GLU A 206 3.87 -0.27 -19.81
N GLU A 207 4.13 -1.06 -18.76
CA GLU A 207 3.21 -1.27 -17.65
C GLU A 207 2.94 0.03 -16.89
N LEU A 208 4.00 0.79 -16.60
CA LEU A 208 3.90 2.08 -15.90
C LEU A 208 3.28 3.16 -16.79
N PHE A 209 3.60 3.21 -18.09
CA PHE A 209 3.00 4.14 -19.03
C PHE A 209 1.49 3.94 -19.16
N LEU A 210 1.05 2.69 -19.30
CA LEU A 210 -0.38 2.36 -19.34
C LEU A 210 -1.10 2.73 -18.06
N PHE A 211 -0.47 2.49 -16.91
CA PHE A 211 -1.02 2.86 -15.63
C PHE A 211 -1.17 4.38 -15.51
N MET A 212 -0.12 5.15 -15.85
CA MET A 212 -0.15 6.61 -15.82
C MET A 212 -1.11 7.20 -16.86
N PHE A 213 -1.20 6.60 -18.06
CA PHE A 213 -2.16 6.99 -19.07
C PHE A 213 -3.60 6.85 -18.56
N LYS A 214 -3.97 5.72 -17.95
CA LYS A 214 -5.31 5.52 -17.39
C LYS A 214 -5.66 6.58 -16.35
N ILE A 215 -4.75 6.82 -15.41
CA ILE A 215 -4.92 7.84 -14.38
C ILE A 215 -5.05 9.24 -14.98
N GLY A 216 -4.15 9.61 -15.89
CA GLY A 216 -4.17 10.93 -16.53
C GLY A 216 -5.41 11.15 -17.40
N TYR A 217 -5.87 10.10 -18.07
CA TYR A 217 -7.12 10.15 -18.84
C TYR A 217 -8.33 10.40 -17.94
N MET A 218 -8.48 9.65 -16.85
CA MET A 218 -9.55 9.86 -15.88
C MET A 218 -9.49 11.27 -15.27
N LYS A 219 -8.30 11.78 -14.98
CA LYS A 219 -8.13 13.16 -14.50
C LYS A 219 -8.61 14.17 -15.52
N LYS A 220 -8.21 14.04 -16.79
CA LYS A 220 -8.63 14.94 -17.88
C LYS A 220 -10.14 14.90 -18.08
N ASP A 221 -10.74 13.71 -17.99
CA ASP A 221 -12.19 13.54 -18.12
C ASP A 221 -12.94 14.20 -16.96
N ASN A 222 -12.50 14.00 -15.73
CA ASN A 222 -13.03 14.67 -14.54
C ASN A 222 -12.90 16.20 -14.62
N GLN A 223 -11.81 16.74 -15.14
CA GLN A 223 -11.59 18.18 -15.31
C GLN A 223 -12.49 18.80 -16.40
N ASN A 224 -13.01 17.99 -17.33
CA ASN A 224 -13.96 18.47 -18.34
C ASN A 224 -15.40 18.63 -17.80
N ILE A 225 -15.71 18.07 -16.64
CA ILE A 225 -17.01 18.22 -16.01
C ILE A 225 -17.19 19.67 -15.52
N LYS A 226 -18.13 20.38 -16.12
CA LYS A 226 -18.42 21.76 -15.78
C LYS A 226 -19.40 21.85 -14.61
N LYS A 227 -19.16 22.81 -13.72
CA LYS A 227 -20.03 23.18 -12.60
C LYS A 227 -20.33 24.67 -12.60
N GLU A 228 -21.28 25.10 -11.80
CA GLU A 228 -21.44 26.51 -11.48
C GLU A 228 -20.24 27.02 -10.64
N GLU A 229 -19.73 28.19 -11.01
CA GLU A 229 -18.71 28.88 -10.26
C GLU A 229 -19.26 29.33 -8.90
N LYS A 230 -18.47 29.16 -7.85
CA LYS A 230 -18.82 29.67 -6.54
C LYS A 230 -18.33 31.13 -6.40
N HIS A 231 -19.25 32.01 -6.08
CA HIS A 231 -18.99 33.42 -5.94
C HIS A 231 -18.96 33.82 -4.47
N PHE A 232 -17.81 34.16 -3.96
CA PHE A 232 -17.60 34.66 -2.61
C PHE A 232 -16.53 35.76 -2.61
N ASN A 233 -16.64 36.68 -1.62
CA ASN A 233 -15.66 37.76 -1.46
C ASN A 233 -14.45 37.26 -0.66
N ASP A 234 -13.24 37.52 -1.16
CA ASP A 234 -11.99 37.17 -0.49
C ASP A 234 -11.80 37.89 0.84
N GLU A 235 -12.36 39.14 0.97
CA GLU A 235 -12.35 39.88 2.23
C GLU A 235 -13.11 39.12 3.35
N ASP A 236 -14.21 38.47 3.05
CA ASP A 236 -15.00 37.74 4.05
C ASP A 236 -14.30 36.45 4.48
N ILE A 237 -13.61 35.78 3.55
CA ILE A 237 -12.72 34.64 3.87
C ILE A 237 -11.58 35.13 4.77
N THR A 238 -10.94 36.23 4.43
CA THR A 238 -9.84 36.80 5.22
C THR A 238 -10.29 37.22 6.62
N LYS A 239 -11.46 37.84 6.75
CA LYS A 239 -12.06 38.15 8.07
C LYS A 239 -12.28 36.90 8.90
N PHE A 240 -12.80 35.84 8.30
CA PHE A 240 -12.99 34.55 8.98
C PHE A 240 -11.67 33.95 9.43
N ILE A 241 -10.64 33.92 8.56
CA ILE A 241 -9.29 33.43 8.91
C ILE A 241 -8.71 34.23 10.08
N ASN A 242 -8.85 35.56 10.07
CA ASN A 242 -8.36 36.45 11.13
C ASN A 242 -9.11 36.31 12.45
N SER A 243 -10.32 35.76 12.44
CA SER A 243 -11.10 35.44 13.67
C SER A 243 -10.68 34.14 14.35
N LEU A 244 -9.84 33.30 13.68
CA LEU A 244 -9.34 32.06 14.26
C LEU A 244 -8.36 32.37 15.41
N PRO A 245 -8.32 31.52 16.46
CA PRO A 245 -7.42 31.74 17.62
C PRO A 245 -5.95 31.41 17.34
N PHE A 246 -5.57 31.24 16.08
CA PHE A 246 -4.22 30.94 15.61
C PHE A 246 -4.05 31.39 14.15
N SER A 247 -2.80 31.55 13.72
CA SER A 247 -2.47 31.83 12.32
C SER A 247 -2.29 30.53 11.54
N LEU A 248 -2.67 30.53 10.26
CA LEU A 248 -2.40 29.43 9.36
C LEU A 248 -0.89 29.38 9.03
N THR A 249 -0.37 28.18 8.83
CA THR A 249 1.01 27.98 8.34
C THR A 249 1.09 28.24 6.84
N ASP A 250 2.29 28.45 6.31
CA ASP A 250 2.49 28.70 4.88
C ASP A 250 1.91 27.57 4.02
N SER A 251 2.18 26.32 4.40
CA SER A 251 1.64 25.16 3.67
C SER A 251 0.11 25.01 3.78
N GLN A 252 -0.50 25.50 4.87
CA GLN A 252 -1.96 25.58 4.99
C GLN A 252 -2.52 26.66 4.07
N ASN A 253 -1.88 27.84 4.01
CA ASN A 253 -2.27 28.93 3.11
C ASN A 253 -2.16 28.48 1.65
N GLU A 254 -1.05 27.89 1.24
CA GLU A 254 -0.88 27.36 -0.12
C GLU A 254 -1.97 26.34 -0.50
N ALA A 255 -2.28 25.39 0.40
CA ALA A 255 -3.34 24.41 0.17
C ALA A 255 -4.71 25.07 0.08
N LEU A 256 -5.00 26.06 0.93
CA LEU A 256 -6.24 26.80 0.94
C LEU A 256 -6.42 27.64 -0.33
N ASP A 257 -5.40 28.36 -0.76
CA ASP A 257 -5.43 29.19 -1.98
C ASP A 257 -5.79 28.34 -3.21
N LEU A 258 -5.21 27.14 -3.32
CA LEU A 258 -5.53 26.20 -4.38
C LEU A 258 -6.99 25.74 -4.32
N ILE A 259 -7.51 25.45 -3.12
CA ILE A 259 -8.92 25.03 -2.93
C ILE A 259 -9.87 26.19 -3.27
N LEU A 260 -9.60 27.40 -2.79
CA LEU A 260 -10.44 28.56 -3.07
C LEU A 260 -10.45 28.92 -4.57
N LYS A 261 -9.32 28.78 -5.24
CA LYS A 261 -9.21 28.91 -6.70
C LYS A 261 -10.06 27.86 -7.42
N ASP A 262 -10.00 26.59 -7.00
CA ASP A 262 -10.82 25.52 -7.58
C ASP A 262 -12.30 25.76 -7.36
N LEU A 263 -12.71 26.26 -6.18
CA LEU A 263 -14.12 26.56 -5.90
C LEU A 263 -14.66 27.67 -6.82
N LYS A 264 -13.85 28.69 -7.11
CA LYS A 264 -14.19 29.79 -8.04
C LYS A 264 -14.15 29.36 -9.51
N ASN A 265 -13.50 28.24 -9.85
CA ASN A 265 -13.39 27.76 -11.23
C ASN A 265 -14.69 27.08 -11.67
N ASN A 266 -14.95 27.09 -12.99
CA ASN A 266 -16.07 26.37 -13.60
C ASN A 266 -15.80 24.87 -13.80
N ASN A 267 -14.60 24.38 -13.51
CA ASN A 267 -14.28 22.95 -13.51
C ASN A 267 -14.53 22.37 -12.13
N LYS A 268 -15.03 21.13 -12.10
CA LYS A 268 -15.25 20.38 -10.85
C LYS A 268 -13.93 20.19 -10.10
N MET A 269 -13.89 20.59 -8.84
CA MET A 269 -12.77 20.26 -7.95
C MET A 269 -12.82 18.79 -7.54
N ASN A 270 -11.67 18.13 -7.61
CA ASN A 270 -11.48 16.77 -7.09
C ASN A 270 -10.10 16.71 -6.42
N ARG A 271 -10.01 17.20 -5.16
CA ARG A 271 -8.73 17.49 -4.50
C ARG A 271 -8.52 16.66 -3.24
N LEU A 272 -7.29 16.17 -3.07
CA LEU A 272 -6.83 15.47 -1.88
C LEU A 272 -5.86 16.36 -1.09
N VAL A 273 -6.16 16.60 0.17
CA VAL A 273 -5.25 17.27 1.13
C VAL A 273 -4.57 16.20 1.97
N LEU A 274 -3.27 16.09 1.79
CA LEU A 274 -2.40 15.20 2.55
C LEU A 274 -1.63 16.00 3.60
N GLY A 275 -1.63 15.52 4.83
CA GLY A 275 -0.86 16.15 5.91
C GLY A 275 -0.78 15.23 7.11
N ASP A 276 0.27 15.38 7.89
CA ASP A 276 0.50 14.59 9.10
C ASP A 276 -0.63 14.72 10.12
N VAL A 277 -0.66 13.85 11.11
CA VAL A 277 -1.58 13.95 12.26
C VAL A 277 -1.38 15.31 12.95
N GLY A 278 -2.48 16.03 13.11
CA GLY A 278 -2.45 17.37 13.72
C GLY A 278 -1.88 18.48 12.85
N SER A 279 -1.71 18.31 11.55
CA SER A 279 -1.28 19.36 10.61
C SER A 279 -2.36 20.43 10.35
N GLY A 280 -3.58 20.29 10.88
CA GLY A 280 -4.65 21.27 10.75
C GLY A 280 -5.50 21.13 9.48
N LYS A 281 -5.59 19.96 8.87
CA LYS A 281 -6.47 19.68 7.71
C LYS A 281 -7.91 20.10 7.95
N THR A 282 -8.42 19.90 9.16
CA THR A 282 -9.80 20.19 9.54
C THR A 282 -10.13 21.68 9.42
N VAL A 283 -9.22 22.60 9.78
CA VAL A 283 -9.49 24.03 9.64
C VAL A 283 -9.59 24.44 8.16
N ILE A 284 -8.78 23.83 7.29
CA ILE A 284 -8.87 24.06 5.84
C ILE A 284 -10.25 23.62 5.32
N SER A 285 -10.76 22.47 5.79
CA SER A 285 -12.10 22.03 5.42
C SER A 285 -13.19 23.00 5.87
N PHE A 286 -13.10 23.56 7.08
CA PHE A 286 -14.08 24.55 7.57
C PHE A 286 -14.04 25.85 6.78
N ILE A 287 -12.84 26.37 6.44
CA ILE A 287 -12.74 27.56 5.59
C ILE A 287 -13.35 27.29 4.19
N SER A 288 -13.14 26.08 3.64
CA SER A 288 -13.73 25.67 2.37
C SER A 288 -15.27 25.60 2.44
N MET A 289 -15.82 25.09 3.56
CA MET A 289 -17.28 25.09 3.81
C MET A 289 -17.83 26.52 3.95
N TYR A 290 -17.09 27.40 4.61
CA TYR A 290 -17.45 28.80 4.72
C TYR A 290 -17.56 29.48 3.34
N ALA A 291 -16.59 29.25 2.47
CA ALA A 291 -16.61 29.74 1.09
C ALA A 291 -17.82 29.18 0.29
N SER A 292 -18.16 27.90 0.50
CA SER A 292 -19.34 27.29 -0.11
C SER A 292 -20.65 27.90 0.40
N PHE A 293 -20.75 28.15 1.71
CA PHE A 293 -21.89 28.82 2.35
C PHE A 293 -22.08 30.24 1.80
N LEU A 294 -21.02 31.04 1.72
CA LEU A 294 -21.09 32.40 1.14
C LEU A 294 -21.59 32.41 -0.31
N SER A 295 -21.44 31.31 -1.02
CA SER A 295 -21.93 31.12 -2.39
C SER A 295 -23.36 30.52 -2.44
N GLY A 296 -24.02 30.34 -1.30
CA GLY A 296 -25.40 29.81 -1.22
C GLY A 296 -25.50 28.31 -1.43
N TYR A 297 -24.45 27.53 -1.16
CA TYR A 297 -24.43 26.08 -1.28
C TYR A 297 -24.32 25.40 0.09
N GLN A 298 -24.97 24.24 0.21
CA GLN A 298 -24.78 23.34 1.33
C GLN A 298 -23.46 22.58 1.20
N SER A 299 -22.88 22.23 2.34
CA SER A 299 -21.66 21.41 2.43
C SER A 299 -21.90 20.19 3.32
N VAL A 300 -21.18 19.10 3.02
CA VAL A 300 -21.22 17.89 3.83
C VAL A 300 -19.82 17.42 4.18
N LEU A 301 -19.61 17.02 5.46
CA LEU A 301 -18.40 16.37 5.93
C LEU A 301 -18.72 14.97 6.42
N MET A 302 -18.13 13.96 5.78
CA MET A 302 -18.24 12.57 6.16
C MET A 302 -17.00 12.12 6.94
N ALA A 303 -17.20 11.65 8.17
CA ALA A 303 -16.19 11.09 9.04
C ALA A 303 -16.34 9.57 9.19
N PRO A 304 -15.26 8.80 9.37
CA PRO A 304 -15.33 7.33 9.42
C PRO A 304 -16.00 6.79 10.67
N THR A 305 -16.03 7.57 11.76
CA THR A 305 -16.61 7.15 13.02
C THR A 305 -17.49 8.25 13.63
N GLU A 306 -18.43 7.84 14.47
CA GLU A 306 -19.31 8.76 15.16
C GLU A 306 -18.57 9.70 16.09
N VAL A 307 -17.55 9.21 16.78
CA VAL A 307 -16.73 10.03 17.68
C VAL A 307 -16.04 11.17 16.91
N LEU A 308 -15.47 10.87 15.73
CA LEU A 308 -14.89 11.90 14.86
C LEU A 308 -15.96 12.88 14.32
N ALA A 309 -17.11 12.37 13.90
CA ALA A 309 -18.19 13.22 13.43
C ALA A 309 -18.63 14.20 14.51
N ARG A 310 -18.80 13.75 15.75
CA ARG A 310 -19.13 14.62 16.90
C ARG A 310 -18.02 15.61 17.21
N GLN A 311 -16.76 15.20 17.15
CA GLN A 311 -15.62 16.11 17.35
C GLN A 311 -15.56 17.19 16.26
N HIS A 312 -15.79 16.84 14.99
CA HIS A 312 -15.88 17.82 13.90
C HIS A 312 -17.08 18.76 14.11
N PHE A 313 -18.21 18.23 14.55
CA PHE A 313 -19.41 19.02 14.83
C PHE A 313 -19.17 20.03 15.97
N GLU A 314 -18.60 19.59 17.11
CA GLU A 314 -18.22 20.48 18.22
C GLU A 314 -17.23 21.58 17.75
N SER A 315 -16.25 21.19 16.96
CA SER A 315 -15.25 22.12 16.40
C SER A 315 -15.91 23.12 15.44
N ALA A 316 -16.79 22.66 14.57
CA ALA A 316 -17.51 23.52 13.64
C ALA A 316 -18.38 24.56 14.35
N ILE A 317 -19.14 24.15 15.38
CA ILE A 317 -19.92 25.08 16.21
C ILE A 317 -19.03 26.15 16.83
N ASN A 318 -17.85 25.77 17.32
CA ASN A 318 -16.94 26.73 17.93
C ASN A 318 -16.34 27.72 16.91
N TYR A 319 -15.95 27.26 15.73
CA TYR A 319 -15.38 28.13 14.70
C TYR A 319 -16.41 29.02 14.01
N PHE A 320 -17.63 28.54 13.86
CA PHE A 320 -18.72 29.29 13.22
C PHE A 320 -19.66 30.01 14.19
N ARG A 321 -19.25 30.11 15.47
CA ARG A 321 -20.10 30.67 16.54
C ARG A 321 -20.66 32.05 16.23
N ASP A 322 -19.86 32.89 15.61
CA ASP A 322 -20.22 34.27 15.27
C ASP A 322 -20.79 34.41 13.85
N SER A 323 -21.03 33.32 13.16
CA SER A 323 -21.62 33.25 11.83
C SER A 323 -23.10 32.84 11.89
N LYS A 324 -23.83 33.10 10.78
CA LYS A 324 -25.23 32.68 10.63
C LYS A 324 -25.38 31.31 10.03
N ILE A 325 -24.38 30.42 10.21
CA ILE A 325 -24.34 29.09 9.60
C ILE A 325 -25.07 28.10 10.48
N ASN A 326 -26.02 27.38 9.89
CA ASN A 326 -26.75 26.29 10.56
C ASN A 326 -26.03 24.97 10.34
N ILE A 327 -25.57 24.36 11.44
CA ILE A 327 -24.81 23.11 11.41
C ILE A 327 -25.62 22.03 12.11
N GLU A 328 -25.72 20.86 11.47
CA GLU A 328 -26.36 19.69 12.06
C GLU A 328 -25.50 18.45 11.94
N ILE A 329 -25.79 17.47 12.76
CA ILE A 329 -25.10 16.17 12.76
C ILE A 329 -26.07 15.06 12.36
N LEU A 330 -25.56 14.05 11.59
CA LEU A 330 -26.31 12.85 11.23
C LEU A 330 -25.46 11.60 11.45
N VAL A 331 -25.77 10.84 12.50
CA VAL A 331 -24.99 9.66 12.92
C VAL A 331 -25.88 8.46 13.21
N GLY A 332 -25.27 7.28 13.26
CA GLY A 332 -25.98 6.02 13.42
C GLY A 332 -26.81 5.91 14.70
N SER A 333 -26.30 6.41 15.83
CA SER A 333 -26.92 6.31 17.16
C SER A 333 -28.15 7.20 17.40
N MET A 334 -28.42 8.15 16.49
CA MET A 334 -29.60 9.01 16.58
C MET A 334 -30.91 8.21 16.42
N THR A 335 -31.93 8.64 17.12
CA THR A 335 -33.27 8.05 16.98
C THR A 335 -33.87 8.34 15.58
N LYS A 336 -34.81 7.51 15.16
CA LYS A 336 -35.47 7.69 13.86
C LYS A 336 -36.11 9.08 13.73
N LYS A 337 -36.72 9.59 14.81
CA LYS A 337 -37.35 10.90 14.83
C LYS A 337 -36.35 12.04 14.63
N GLU A 338 -35.21 11.97 15.30
CA GLU A 338 -34.15 12.96 15.14
C GLU A 338 -33.57 12.94 13.72
N LYS A 339 -33.31 11.74 13.16
CA LYS A 339 -32.83 11.61 11.76
C LYS A 339 -33.83 12.22 10.76
N GLU A 340 -35.10 11.94 10.90
CA GLU A 340 -36.13 12.52 10.01
C GLU A 340 -36.21 14.05 10.14
N ALA A 341 -36.09 14.58 11.35
CA ALA A 341 -36.09 16.04 11.55
C ALA A 341 -34.87 16.72 10.86
N VAL A 342 -33.68 16.08 10.90
CA VAL A 342 -32.51 16.58 10.18
C VAL A 342 -32.71 16.49 8.66
N LYS A 343 -33.25 15.37 8.15
CA LYS A 343 -33.52 15.19 6.71
C LYS A 343 -34.54 16.24 6.20
N ASP A 344 -35.58 16.53 6.95
CA ASP A 344 -36.60 17.54 6.58
C ASP A 344 -35.99 18.95 6.53
N LYS A 345 -35.15 19.32 7.47
CA LYS A 345 -34.42 20.59 7.46
C LYS A 345 -33.45 20.68 6.27
N LEU A 346 -32.77 19.57 5.95
CA LEU A 346 -31.77 19.52 4.88
C LEU A 346 -32.42 19.78 3.49
N ILE A 347 -33.56 19.13 3.22
CA ILE A 347 -34.31 19.31 1.96
C ILE A 347 -34.85 20.75 1.82
N ARG A 348 -35.22 21.40 2.92
CA ARG A 348 -35.70 22.79 2.90
C ARG A 348 -34.59 23.83 2.75
N GLY A 349 -33.30 23.41 2.89
CA GLY A 349 -32.20 24.33 2.88
C GLY A 349 -31.96 25.05 4.23
N ASP A 350 -32.59 24.57 5.31
CA ASP A 350 -32.42 25.13 6.66
C ASP A 350 -31.09 24.73 7.32
N ILE A 351 -30.33 23.81 6.70
CA ILE A 351 -28.98 23.36 7.14
C ILE A 351 -27.95 23.74 6.08
N ASP A 352 -26.93 24.45 6.47
CA ASP A 352 -25.82 24.86 5.60
C ASP A 352 -24.69 23.84 5.59
N ILE A 353 -24.40 23.24 6.77
CA ILE A 353 -23.34 22.26 6.94
C ILE A 353 -23.89 21.02 7.64
N LEU A 354 -23.80 19.87 6.97
CA LEU A 354 -24.11 18.57 7.56
C LEU A 354 -22.82 17.82 7.86
N ILE A 355 -22.64 17.37 9.10
CA ILE A 355 -21.52 16.53 9.52
C ILE A 355 -22.07 15.17 9.93
N GLY A 356 -21.42 14.07 9.55
CA GLY A 356 -21.88 12.76 10.01
C GLY A 356 -21.04 11.59 9.50
N THR A 357 -21.61 10.40 9.64
CA THR A 357 -20.97 9.14 9.25
C THR A 357 -21.61 8.57 7.98
N HIS A 358 -21.47 7.27 7.77
CA HIS A 358 -22.13 6.56 6.66
C HIS A 358 -23.68 6.76 6.61
N ALA A 359 -24.33 7.23 7.68
CA ALA A 359 -25.74 7.58 7.67
C ALA A 359 -26.09 8.65 6.60
N ILE A 360 -25.11 9.49 6.22
CA ILE A 360 -25.30 10.51 5.19
C ILE A 360 -25.50 9.89 3.79
N ILE A 361 -25.00 8.68 3.56
CA ILE A 361 -25.04 8.00 2.25
C ILE A 361 -26.41 7.39 1.99
N GLU A 362 -27.28 7.25 3.01
CA GLU A 362 -28.64 6.70 2.85
C GLU A 362 -29.40 7.45 1.75
N GLU A 363 -30.13 6.72 0.89
CA GLU A 363 -30.91 7.30 -0.22
C GLU A 363 -31.89 8.38 0.22
N SER A 364 -32.45 8.24 1.42
CA SER A 364 -33.40 9.18 2.03
C SER A 364 -32.77 10.53 2.43
N VAL A 365 -31.46 10.69 2.38
CA VAL A 365 -30.79 11.97 2.66
C VAL A 365 -30.66 12.75 1.36
N ILE A 366 -31.43 13.81 1.23
CA ILE A 366 -31.50 14.67 0.04
C ILE A 366 -31.12 16.09 0.44
N PHE A 367 -30.25 16.72 -0.33
CA PHE A 367 -29.81 18.10 -0.13
C PHE A 367 -30.64 19.05 -1.02
N TYR A 368 -30.86 20.26 -0.56
CA TYR A 368 -31.45 21.31 -1.37
C TYR A 368 -30.53 21.79 -2.48
N ARG A 369 -29.26 22.11 -2.11
CA ARG A 369 -28.23 22.58 -3.06
C ARG A 369 -26.83 22.18 -2.57
N LEU A 370 -26.46 20.93 -2.72
CA LEU A 370 -25.14 20.44 -2.30
C LEU A 370 -24.06 20.91 -3.26
N GLY A 371 -23.10 21.71 -2.77
CA GLY A 371 -22.00 22.25 -3.56
C GLY A 371 -20.62 21.76 -3.16
N LEU A 372 -20.44 21.23 -1.93
CA LEU A 372 -19.14 20.76 -1.45
C LEU A 372 -19.28 19.48 -0.63
N VAL A 373 -18.54 18.48 -1.02
CA VAL A 373 -18.43 17.19 -0.33
C VAL A 373 -17.02 17.04 0.24
N ILE A 374 -16.94 16.82 1.55
CA ILE A 374 -15.66 16.58 2.23
C ILE A 374 -15.67 15.18 2.85
N THR A 375 -14.59 14.44 2.64
CA THR A 375 -14.40 13.12 3.23
C THR A 375 -13.11 13.11 4.04
N ASP A 376 -13.22 12.89 5.35
CA ASP A 376 -12.06 12.74 6.22
C ASP A 376 -11.60 11.28 6.28
N GLU A 377 -10.29 11.06 6.39
CA GLU A 377 -9.67 9.72 6.35
C GLU A 377 -10.13 8.88 5.16
N GLN A 378 -9.96 9.42 3.95
CA GLN A 378 -10.43 8.87 2.68
C GLN A 378 -10.24 7.35 2.55
N HIS A 379 -9.11 6.81 3.04
CA HIS A 379 -8.77 5.39 2.93
C HIS A 379 -9.71 4.46 3.70
N ARG A 380 -10.53 4.99 4.62
CA ARG A 380 -11.53 4.24 5.40
C ARG A 380 -12.85 4.03 4.65
N PHE A 381 -13.02 4.69 3.51
CA PHE A 381 -14.26 4.60 2.71
C PHE A 381 -14.03 3.88 1.39
N GLY A 382 -14.94 2.99 1.04
CA GLY A 382 -14.95 2.35 -0.25
C GLY A 382 -15.23 3.33 -1.41
N VAL A 383 -14.78 3.01 -2.61
CA VAL A 383 -15.01 3.83 -3.82
C VAL A 383 -16.51 4.10 -4.01
N LYS A 384 -17.36 3.05 -3.91
CA LYS A 384 -18.82 3.18 -4.05
C LYS A 384 -19.45 4.18 -3.06
N GLN A 385 -18.97 4.22 -1.82
CA GLN A 385 -19.51 5.15 -0.81
C GLN A 385 -19.21 6.60 -1.17
N ARG A 386 -18.01 6.86 -1.68
CA ARG A 386 -17.60 8.20 -2.14
C ARG A 386 -18.38 8.64 -3.37
N GLU A 387 -18.64 7.73 -4.31
CA GLU A 387 -19.47 8.01 -5.49
C GLU A 387 -20.92 8.32 -5.12
N ILE A 388 -21.53 7.53 -4.22
CA ILE A 388 -22.90 7.80 -3.73
C ILE A 388 -22.96 9.17 -3.06
N LEU A 389 -21.95 9.56 -2.28
CA LEU A 389 -21.94 10.87 -1.63
C LEU A 389 -21.86 12.01 -2.66
N LYS A 390 -21.04 11.87 -3.69
CA LYS A 390 -20.94 12.83 -4.80
C LYS A 390 -22.24 12.92 -5.63
N SER A 391 -22.93 11.82 -5.82
CA SER A 391 -24.18 11.79 -6.60
C SER A 391 -25.37 12.47 -5.90
N LYS A 392 -25.22 12.91 -4.65
CA LYS A 392 -26.28 13.64 -3.90
C LYS A 392 -26.40 15.13 -4.29
N GLY A 393 -25.47 15.66 -5.05
CA GLY A 393 -25.52 16.98 -5.68
C GLY A 393 -25.42 16.86 -7.20
N GLU A 394 -25.77 17.89 -7.94
CA GLU A 394 -25.70 17.87 -9.39
C GLU A 394 -24.23 17.72 -9.87
N VAL A 395 -23.35 18.63 -9.48
CA VAL A 395 -21.90 18.57 -9.71
C VAL A 395 -21.15 19.14 -8.50
N PRO A 396 -21.17 18.49 -7.35
CA PRO A 396 -20.51 19.02 -6.16
C PRO A 396 -18.98 18.91 -6.28
N ASP A 397 -18.28 19.89 -5.72
CA ASP A 397 -16.85 19.82 -5.49
C ASP A 397 -16.51 18.75 -4.46
N ALA A 398 -15.41 18.04 -4.64
CA ALA A 398 -14.99 16.99 -3.73
C ALA A 398 -13.60 17.32 -3.13
N LEU A 399 -13.54 17.35 -1.80
CA LEU A 399 -12.35 17.52 -1.02
C LEU A 399 -12.12 16.29 -0.15
N TYR A 400 -10.99 15.64 -0.32
CA TYR A 400 -10.58 14.48 0.47
C TYR A 400 -9.47 14.88 1.43
N MET A 401 -9.49 14.31 2.62
CA MET A 401 -8.43 14.50 3.60
C MET A 401 -7.86 13.15 4.01
N SER A 402 -6.54 13.08 4.23
CA SER A 402 -5.90 11.91 4.81
C SER A 402 -4.76 12.31 5.75
N ALA A 403 -4.72 11.64 6.91
CA ALA A 403 -3.63 11.74 7.87
C ALA A 403 -2.59 10.62 7.73
N THR A 404 -2.79 9.68 6.79
CA THR A 404 -1.76 8.69 6.49
C THR A 404 -0.66 9.38 5.67
N PRO A 405 0.53 9.54 6.21
CA PRO A 405 1.62 10.08 5.44
C PRO A 405 2.01 9.05 4.36
N ILE A 406 1.93 9.48 3.11
CA ILE A 406 2.40 8.72 1.94
C ILE A 406 3.51 9.56 1.33
N PRO A 407 4.65 8.96 0.92
CA PRO A 407 5.70 9.72 0.26
C PRO A 407 5.15 10.55 -0.90
N ARG A 408 5.58 11.81 -1.02
CA ARG A 408 5.00 12.76 -1.99
C ARG A 408 5.01 12.24 -3.43
N SER A 409 6.13 11.62 -3.83
CA SER A 409 6.28 11.05 -5.17
C SER A 409 5.25 9.94 -5.45
N TYR A 410 4.94 9.14 -4.43
CA TYR A 410 3.94 8.08 -4.52
C TYR A 410 2.51 8.61 -4.48
N ALA A 411 2.25 9.60 -3.64
CA ALA A 411 0.92 10.21 -3.57
C ALA A 411 0.51 10.83 -4.90
N LEU A 412 1.42 11.59 -5.55
CA LEU A 412 1.20 12.16 -6.89
C LEU A 412 0.99 11.13 -8.00
N THR A 413 1.38 9.89 -7.74
CA THR A 413 1.24 8.79 -8.68
C THR A 413 -0.03 8.00 -8.42
N LEU A 414 -0.31 7.66 -7.18
CA LEU A 414 -1.41 6.82 -6.77
C LEU A 414 -2.76 7.52 -6.81
N TYR A 415 -2.75 8.80 -6.49
CA TYR A 415 -3.92 9.67 -6.53
C TYR A 415 -3.85 10.63 -7.73
N GLY A 416 -3.27 10.15 -8.83
CA GLY A 416 -3.06 10.98 -10.02
C GLY A 416 -4.35 11.42 -10.71
N ASP A 417 -5.49 10.81 -10.39
CA ASP A 417 -6.84 11.24 -10.74
C ASP A 417 -7.32 12.43 -9.90
N LEU A 418 -6.65 12.71 -8.77
CA LEU A 418 -6.93 13.83 -7.88
C LEU A 418 -5.87 14.93 -8.02
N ASP A 419 -6.25 16.16 -7.74
CA ASP A 419 -5.30 17.22 -7.45
C ASP A 419 -4.82 17.10 -6.01
N VAL A 420 -3.51 17.08 -5.77
CA VAL A 420 -2.95 16.82 -4.44
C VAL A 420 -2.32 18.09 -3.87
N SER A 421 -2.71 18.44 -2.64
CA SER A 421 -2.11 19.50 -1.82
C SER A 421 -1.47 18.89 -0.58
N PHE A 422 -0.28 19.37 -0.21
CA PHE A 422 0.47 18.89 0.95
C PHE A 422 0.52 19.92 2.06
N ILE A 423 0.14 19.53 3.28
CA ILE A 423 0.37 20.33 4.49
C ILE A 423 1.57 19.74 5.20
N THR A 424 2.72 20.39 5.06
CA THR A 424 4.01 19.88 5.52
C THR A 424 4.42 20.42 6.89
N HIS A 425 3.89 21.56 7.29
CA HIS A 425 4.22 22.19 8.55
C HIS A 425 3.09 21.99 9.57
N LYS A 426 3.47 21.64 10.79
CA LYS A 426 2.53 21.61 11.93
C LYS A 426 2.30 23.02 12.45
N PRO A 427 1.09 23.35 12.96
CA PRO A 427 0.84 24.65 13.60
C PRO A 427 1.83 24.91 14.74
N GLY A 428 2.25 26.17 14.89
CA GLY A 428 3.19 26.59 15.92
C GLY A 428 2.70 26.29 17.34
N GLY A 429 3.63 26.26 18.30
CA GLY A 429 3.34 26.05 19.73
C GLY A 429 3.24 24.59 20.19
N ARG A 430 3.43 23.62 19.31
CA ARG A 430 3.54 22.20 19.69
C ARG A 430 4.99 21.81 19.85
N LYS A 431 5.27 21.09 20.95
CA LYS A 431 6.60 20.49 21.15
C LYS A 431 6.71 19.18 20.38
N GLU A 432 7.91 18.84 19.99
CA GLU A 432 8.19 17.52 19.39
C GLU A 432 7.99 16.41 20.41
N ILE A 433 7.46 15.27 19.94
CA ILE A 433 7.25 14.10 20.82
C ILE A 433 8.59 13.38 20.95
N ILE A 434 9.03 13.20 22.19
CA ILE A 434 10.26 12.48 22.53
C ILE A 434 9.96 10.97 22.42
N THR A 435 10.47 10.34 21.37
CA THR A 435 10.30 8.90 21.16
C THR A 435 11.50 8.14 21.72
N LYS A 436 11.27 7.06 22.48
CA LYS A 436 12.32 6.21 23.05
C LYS A 436 12.00 4.74 22.81
N LEU A 437 12.96 4.01 22.28
CA LEU A 437 12.92 2.56 22.17
C LEU A 437 13.40 1.95 23.50
N LYS A 438 12.63 1.05 24.08
CA LYS A 438 12.90 0.40 25.38
C LYS A 438 12.69 -1.11 25.29
N LYS A 439 13.52 -1.87 26.02
CA LYS A 439 13.35 -3.33 26.20
C LYS A 439 12.37 -3.62 27.36
N PHE A 440 11.78 -4.80 27.36
CA PHE A 440 10.92 -5.20 28.49
C PHE A 440 11.65 -5.17 29.84
N SER A 441 12.95 -5.39 29.88
CA SER A 441 13.79 -5.26 31.09
C SER A 441 13.84 -3.83 31.65
N GLU A 442 13.61 -2.81 30.82
CA GLU A 442 13.64 -1.39 31.18
C GLU A 442 12.23 -0.84 31.52
N LEU A 443 11.20 -1.68 31.51
CA LEU A 443 9.80 -1.28 31.74
C LEU A 443 9.61 -0.56 33.09
N LYS A 444 10.44 -0.87 34.09
CA LYS A 444 10.38 -0.23 35.41
C LYS A 444 10.62 1.29 35.34
N GLU A 445 11.53 1.73 34.44
CA GLU A 445 11.77 3.17 34.24
C GLU A 445 10.55 3.84 33.61
N VAL A 446 9.93 3.18 32.61
CA VAL A 446 8.72 3.68 31.95
C VAL A 446 7.56 3.80 32.94
N LEU A 447 7.35 2.79 33.80
CA LEU A 447 6.31 2.83 34.84
C LEU A 447 6.55 3.93 35.88
N SER A 448 7.81 4.20 36.22
CA SER A 448 8.16 5.32 37.12
C SER A 448 7.81 6.66 36.52
N HIS A 449 8.13 6.89 35.24
CA HIS A 449 7.79 8.12 34.53
C HIS A 449 6.27 8.28 34.33
N ILE A 450 5.54 7.19 34.07
CA ILE A 450 4.08 7.20 34.01
C ILE A 450 3.50 7.69 35.33
N LEU A 451 4.04 7.21 36.46
CA LEU A 451 3.58 7.62 37.80
C LEU A 451 3.83 9.11 38.07
N GLU A 452 4.96 9.65 37.62
CA GLU A 452 5.29 11.08 37.72
C GLU A 452 4.31 11.93 36.94
N GLU A 453 4.03 11.58 35.70
CA GLU A 453 3.08 12.29 34.84
C GLU A 453 1.63 12.25 35.39
N ILE A 454 1.22 11.09 35.92
CA ILE A 454 -0.10 10.96 36.55
C ILE A 454 -0.22 11.81 37.82
N LYS A 455 0.84 11.92 38.60
CA LYS A 455 0.88 12.81 39.78
C LYS A 455 0.74 14.29 39.39
N GLN A 456 1.21 14.68 38.22
CA GLN A 456 1.02 16.02 37.67
C GLN A 456 -0.39 16.22 37.10
N GLY A 457 -1.23 15.18 37.09
CA GLY A 457 -2.59 15.22 36.56
C GLY A 457 -2.75 14.76 35.14
N HIS A 458 -1.66 14.37 34.47
CA HIS A 458 -1.66 13.96 33.06
C HIS A 458 -2.22 12.54 32.86
N GLN A 459 -2.41 12.17 31.59
CA GLN A 459 -3.01 10.90 31.19
C GLN A 459 -2.10 10.12 30.23
N VAL A 460 -2.32 8.81 30.18
CA VAL A 460 -1.46 7.87 29.45
C VAL A 460 -2.28 6.95 28.55
N TYR A 461 -1.84 6.82 27.32
CA TYR A 461 -2.27 5.76 26.42
C TYR A 461 -1.31 4.57 26.48
N VAL A 462 -1.86 3.37 26.53
CA VAL A 462 -1.12 2.12 26.43
C VAL A 462 -1.74 1.28 25.32
N VAL A 463 -0.93 0.89 24.35
CA VAL A 463 -1.37 0.09 23.19
C VAL A 463 -0.72 -1.28 23.23
N ALA A 464 -1.54 -2.33 23.15
CA ALA A 464 -1.10 -3.71 23.00
C ALA A 464 -1.19 -4.14 21.53
N SER A 465 -0.22 -4.97 21.07
CA SER A 465 -0.30 -5.57 19.73
C SER A 465 -1.41 -6.64 19.68
N LEU A 466 -2.03 -6.78 18.53
CA LEU A 466 -2.90 -7.92 18.22
C LEU A 466 -2.05 -9.20 18.08
N ILE A 467 -2.47 -10.31 18.70
CA ILE A 467 -1.68 -11.58 18.78
C ILE A 467 -2.07 -12.57 17.68
N ASP A 468 -2.74 -12.23 16.67
CA ASP A 468 -3.21 -12.95 15.49
C ASP A 468 -4.65 -12.52 15.14
N ASP A 469 -5.17 -12.99 14.02
CA ASP A 469 -6.59 -12.81 13.62
C ASP A 469 -7.61 -13.43 14.64
N ASN A 470 -7.18 -13.72 15.87
CA ASN A 470 -7.98 -14.31 16.94
C ASN A 470 -8.30 -13.26 18.02
N GLU A 471 -9.46 -12.62 17.85
CA GLU A 471 -9.98 -11.58 18.73
C GLU A 471 -10.07 -11.98 20.23
N GLU A 472 -10.11 -13.29 20.57
CA GLU A 472 -10.12 -13.75 21.95
C GLU A 472 -8.75 -13.64 22.63
N LEU A 473 -7.67 -13.85 21.88
CA LEU A 473 -6.30 -13.70 22.35
C LEU A 473 -5.96 -12.23 22.59
N ASP A 474 -6.50 -11.34 21.76
CA ASP A 474 -6.33 -9.89 21.87
C ASP A 474 -6.96 -9.34 23.16
N LEU A 475 -8.15 -9.79 23.46
CA LEU A 475 -8.83 -9.41 24.70
C LEU A 475 -8.02 -9.83 25.96
N LYS A 476 -7.53 -11.08 25.97
CA LYS A 476 -6.67 -11.58 27.07
C LYS A 476 -5.38 -10.77 27.21
N SER A 477 -4.81 -10.29 26.12
CA SER A 477 -3.60 -9.46 26.10
C SER A 477 -3.83 -8.12 26.82
N VAL A 478 -4.93 -7.41 26.51
CA VAL A 478 -5.28 -6.11 27.14
C VAL A 478 -5.68 -6.30 28.62
N GLU A 479 -6.42 -7.36 28.94
CA GLU A 479 -6.80 -7.71 30.32
C GLU A 479 -5.56 -8.03 31.16
N THR A 480 -4.65 -8.85 30.65
CA THR A 480 -3.39 -9.18 31.32
C THR A 480 -2.53 -7.93 31.55
N LEU A 481 -2.49 -7.00 30.60
CA LEU A 481 -1.80 -5.72 30.79
C LEU A 481 -2.46 -4.90 31.88
N LYS A 482 -3.80 -4.80 31.91
CA LYS A 482 -4.52 -4.08 32.96
C LYS A 482 -4.20 -4.65 34.36
N GLU A 483 -4.20 -5.99 34.51
CA GLU A 483 -3.83 -6.65 35.75
C GLU A 483 -2.41 -6.29 36.20
N LYS A 484 -1.43 -6.36 35.27
CA LYS A 484 -0.04 -5.99 35.56
C LYS A 484 0.10 -4.53 35.96
N PHE A 485 -0.59 -3.61 35.26
CA PHE A 485 -0.58 -2.19 35.60
C PHE A 485 -1.26 -1.92 36.96
N ASN A 486 -2.39 -2.59 37.25
CA ASN A 486 -3.06 -2.50 38.54
C ASN A 486 -2.14 -2.96 39.67
N LEU A 487 -1.43 -4.06 39.51
CA LEU A 487 -0.44 -4.55 40.50
C LEU A 487 0.72 -3.55 40.64
N ALA A 488 1.27 -3.04 39.54
CA ALA A 488 2.37 -2.08 39.58
C ALA A 488 1.99 -0.78 40.31
N PHE A 489 0.76 -0.31 40.13
CA PHE A 489 0.26 0.92 40.77
C PHE A 489 -0.61 0.67 42.01
N GLN A 490 -0.59 -0.53 42.57
CA GLN A 490 -1.31 -0.90 43.81
C GLN A 490 -2.82 -0.60 43.75
N ASN A 491 -3.46 -0.72 42.59
CA ASN A 491 -4.87 -0.41 42.34
C ASN A 491 -5.29 1.03 42.71
N LYS A 492 -4.35 1.99 42.72
CA LYS A 492 -4.63 3.38 43.12
C LYS A 492 -4.94 4.30 41.92
N ILE A 493 -4.71 3.83 40.70
CA ILE A 493 -4.85 4.61 39.46
C ILE A 493 -6.05 4.07 38.69
N PRO A 494 -6.99 4.93 38.25
CA PRO A 494 -8.10 4.53 37.39
C PRO A 494 -7.59 4.09 36.02
N ILE A 495 -7.81 2.80 35.66
CA ILE A 495 -7.38 2.19 34.41
C ILE A 495 -8.59 1.58 33.70
N GLU A 496 -8.81 1.95 32.47
CA GLU A 496 -9.86 1.38 31.61
C GLU A 496 -9.29 0.69 30.38
N ILE A 497 -10.09 -0.20 29.79
CA ILE A 497 -9.74 -0.95 28.57
C ILE A 497 -10.68 -0.53 27.46
N LEU A 498 -10.11 -0.30 26.26
CA LEU A 498 -10.85 -0.04 25.03
C LEU A 498 -10.46 -1.05 23.95
N HIS A 499 -11.42 -1.87 23.48
CA HIS A 499 -11.16 -2.89 22.46
C HIS A 499 -12.33 -3.03 21.48
N GLY A 500 -12.11 -3.74 20.38
CA GLY A 500 -13.05 -3.87 19.27
C GLY A 500 -14.42 -4.43 19.64
N LYS A 501 -14.49 -5.39 20.59
CA LYS A 501 -15.73 -6.09 21.00
C LYS A 501 -16.71 -5.27 21.82
N LEU A 502 -16.28 -4.14 22.40
CA LEU A 502 -17.19 -3.27 23.14
C LEU A 502 -18.26 -2.70 22.20
N LYS A 503 -19.48 -2.60 22.72
CA LYS A 503 -20.55 -1.89 22.02
C LYS A 503 -20.18 -0.42 21.87
N GLN A 504 -20.67 0.23 20.81
CA GLN A 504 -20.31 1.62 20.51
C GLN A 504 -20.58 2.54 21.71
N LYS A 505 -21.73 2.38 22.36
CA LYS A 505 -22.10 3.15 23.55
C LYS A 505 -21.08 3.03 24.69
N GLU A 506 -20.58 1.81 24.95
CA GLU A 506 -19.57 1.56 25.98
C GLU A 506 -18.23 2.22 25.60
N LYS A 507 -17.84 2.16 24.31
CA LYS A 507 -16.66 2.87 23.81
C LYS A 507 -16.76 4.36 24.03
N ASP A 508 -17.92 4.95 23.71
CA ASP A 508 -18.17 6.38 23.85
C ASP A 508 -18.13 6.81 25.32
N GLU A 509 -18.70 6.02 26.23
CA GLU A 509 -18.67 6.26 27.67
C GLU A 509 -17.24 6.21 28.25
N ILE A 510 -16.45 5.19 27.87
CA ILE A 510 -15.04 5.08 28.28
C ILE A 510 -14.24 6.27 27.77
N MET A 511 -14.41 6.64 26.51
CA MET A 511 -13.72 7.78 25.92
C MET A 511 -14.14 9.10 26.55
N ALA A 512 -15.41 9.26 26.93
CA ALA A 512 -15.87 10.44 27.66
C ALA A 512 -15.21 10.56 29.04
N ARG A 513 -15.14 9.46 29.82
CA ARG A 513 -14.43 9.46 31.11
C ARG A 513 -12.94 9.76 30.95
N PHE A 514 -12.31 9.23 29.89
CA PHE A 514 -10.91 9.54 29.61
C PHE A 514 -10.74 11.02 29.19
N LYS A 515 -11.61 11.55 28.32
CA LYS A 515 -11.60 12.98 27.94
C LYS A 515 -11.80 13.91 29.15
N ASN A 516 -12.65 13.52 30.10
CA ASN A 516 -12.93 14.27 31.32
C ASN A 516 -11.86 14.10 32.41
N ASN A 517 -10.78 13.37 32.14
CA ASN A 517 -9.69 13.11 33.09
C ASN A 517 -10.08 12.26 34.31
N GLU A 518 -11.20 11.53 34.25
CA GLU A 518 -11.65 10.58 35.27
C GLU A 518 -10.82 9.29 35.22
N THR A 519 -10.49 8.82 33.99
CA THR A 519 -9.56 7.72 33.74
C THR A 519 -8.16 8.27 33.47
N LYS A 520 -7.13 7.71 34.12
CA LYS A 520 -5.74 8.14 33.97
C LYS A 520 -4.95 7.32 32.96
N ILE A 521 -5.23 6.05 32.84
CA ILE A 521 -4.57 5.16 31.90
C ILE A 521 -5.65 4.49 31.05
N LEU A 522 -5.53 4.63 29.73
CA LEU A 522 -6.37 3.93 28.78
C LEU A 522 -5.55 2.86 28.06
N ILE A 523 -5.85 1.59 28.33
CA ILE A 523 -5.22 0.44 27.67
C ILE A 523 -6.11 0.03 26.47
N SER A 524 -5.52 -0.08 25.29
CA SER A 524 -6.30 -0.42 24.09
C SER A 524 -5.53 -1.30 23.13
N THR A 525 -6.27 -1.95 22.25
CA THR A 525 -5.74 -2.46 20.98
C THR A 525 -5.62 -1.30 19.96
N THR A 526 -5.37 -1.58 18.69
CA THR A 526 -5.24 -0.58 17.61
C THR A 526 -6.47 0.33 17.41
N VAL A 527 -7.58 0.08 18.12
CA VAL A 527 -8.83 0.87 18.03
C VAL A 527 -8.63 2.37 18.36
N ILE A 528 -7.57 2.74 19.07
CA ILE A 528 -7.21 4.17 19.32
C ILE A 528 -6.77 4.92 18.04
N GLU A 529 -6.53 4.25 16.93
CA GLU A 529 -6.21 4.93 15.66
C GLU A 529 -7.26 5.97 15.26
N VAL A 530 -8.46 5.91 15.84
CA VAL A 530 -9.58 6.75 15.44
C VAL A 530 -9.72 7.98 16.33
N GLY A 531 -9.13 9.06 15.88
CA GLY A 531 -9.55 10.46 15.91
C GLY A 531 -9.78 11.23 17.21
N VAL A 532 -9.81 10.62 18.39
CA VAL A 532 -10.16 11.37 19.63
C VAL A 532 -9.00 12.24 20.11
N ASP A 533 -9.27 13.52 20.30
CA ASP A 533 -8.31 14.49 20.82
C ASP A 533 -8.41 14.61 22.34
N VAL A 534 -7.39 14.08 23.06
CA VAL A 534 -7.26 14.24 24.50
C VAL A 534 -6.01 15.07 24.79
N LYS A 535 -6.20 16.37 24.99
CA LYS A 535 -5.11 17.34 25.16
C LYS A 535 -4.23 17.04 26.37
N ASN A 536 -4.76 16.37 27.40
CA ASN A 536 -4.07 16.08 28.65
C ASN A 536 -3.24 14.78 28.63
N ALA A 537 -3.26 14.03 27.54
CA ALA A 537 -2.46 12.81 27.38
C ALA A 537 -1.04 13.17 26.93
N THR A 538 -0.04 12.86 27.78
CA THR A 538 1.38 13.18 27.57
C THR A 538 2.22 11.96 27.26
N ILE A 539 1.79 10.75 27.61
CA ILE A 539 2.54 9.52 27.37
C ILE A 539 1.77 8.56 26.48
N MET A 540 2.46 8.02 25.48
CA MET A 540 2.05 6.87 24.67
C MET A 540 3.02 5.72 24.94
N VAL A 541 2.53 4.55 25.32
CA VAL A 541 3.32 3.31 25.44
C VAL A 541 2.79 2.28 24.47
N ILE A 542 3.64 1.75 23.60
CA ILE A 542 3.27 0.76 22.61
C ILE A 542 4.06 -0.52 22.87
N PHE A 543 3.37 -1.57 23.31
CA PHE A 543 3.96 -2.89 23.53
C PHE A 543 4.10 -3.66 22.23
N ASP A 544 5.13 -4.51 22.13
CA ASP A 544 5.47 -5.29 20.93
C ASP A 544 5.53 -4.39 19.67
N ALA A 545 6.18 -3.24 19.77
CA ALA A 545 6.25 -2.23 18.71
C ALA A 545 6.80 -2.80 17.39
N ASP A 546 7.57 -3.88 17.45
CA ASP A 546 8.09 -4.61 16.29
C ASP A 546 7.01 -5.26 15.41
N ARG A 547 5.79 -5.42 15.89
CA ARG A 547 4.67 -5.98 15.13
C ARG A 547 3.90 -4.94 14.33
N PHE A 548 4.04 -3.67 14.66
CA PHE A 548 3.32 -2.59 13.99
C PHE A 548 4.08 -2.05 12.76
N GLY A 549 3.34 -1.48 11.82
CA GLY A 549 3.88 -0.65 10.76
C GLY A 549 4.38 0.70 11.25
N LEU A 550 5.41 1.27 10.61
CA LEU A 550 5.89 2.60 10.97
C LEU A 550 4.80 3.66 10.84
N ALA A 551 3.96 3.57 9.80
CA ALA A 551 2.82 4.47 9.61
C ALA A 551 1.83 4.37 10.78
N THR A 552 1.48 3.16 11.23
CA THR A 552 0.60 2.93 12.39
C THR A 552 1.23 3.47 13.67
N LEU A 553 2.51 3.17 13.92
CA LEU A 553 3.24 3.68 15.08
C LEU A 553 3.28 5.21 15.09
N HIS A 554 3.49 5.83 13.94
CA HIS A 554 3.47 7.28 13.80
C HIS A 554 2.09 7.87 14.09
N GLN A 555 1.01 7.26 13.60
CA GLN A 555 -0.37 7.68 13.90
C GLN A 555 -0.70 7.55 15.39
N LEU A 556 -0.28 6.44 16.04
CA LEU A 556 -0.44 6.25 17.47
C LEU A 556 0.36 7.29 18.27
N ARG A 557 1.63 7.52 17.89
CA ARG A 557 2.47 8.57 18.49
C ARG A 557 1.80 9.94 18.41
N GLY A 558 1.17 10.27 17.29
CA GLY A 558 0.45 11.53 17.08
C GLY A 558 -0.82 11.72 17.95
N ARG A 559 -1.19 10.74 18.79
CA ARG A 559 -2.28 10.88 19.75
C ARG A 559 -1.89 11.66 21.01
N VAL A 560 -0.60 11.80 21.26
CA VAL A 560 -0.05 12.69 22.31
C VAL A 560 0.62 13.92 21.65
N GLY A 561 1.09 14.89 22.45
CA GLY A 561 1.74 16.10 21.93
C GLY A 561 0.77 17.09 21.27
N ARG A 562 -0.46 17.18 21.79
CA ARG A 562 -1.51 18.09 21.26
C ARG A 562 -1.66 19.37 22.04
N ASN A 563 -0.74 19.63 22.96
CA ASN A 563 -0.63 20.83 23.78
C ASN A 563 0.83 21.33 23.81
N SER A 564 1.13 22.27 24.68
CA SER A 564 2.49 22.81 24.91
C SER A 564 3.32 22.00 25.92
N LEU A 565 2.77 20.86 26.44
CA LEU A 565 3.47 20.00 27.40
C LEU A 565 4.47 19.10 26.69
N ASP A 566 5.52 18.68 27.40
CA ASP A 566 6.43 17.66 26.92
C ASP A 566 5.67 16.33 26.80
N SER A 567 5.85 15.64 25.70
CA SER A 567 5.13 14.39 25.44
C SER A 567 6.08 13.29 24.98
N TYR A 568 5.78 12.09 25.40
CA TYR A 568 6.68 10.95 25.25
C TYR A 568 5.98 9.77 24.56
N CYS A 569 6.72 9.08 23.70
CA CYS A 569 6.30 7.83 23.09
C CYS A 569 7.32 6.73 23.41
N TYR A 570 6.92 5.73 24.15
CA TYR A 570 7.73 4.56 24.47
C TYR A 570 7.37 3.38 23.58
N LEU A 571 8.33 2.94 22.76
CA LEU A 571 8.21 1.76 21.91
C LEU A 571 8.87 0.58 22.62
N ILE A 572 8.08 -0.38 23.10
CA ILE A 572 8.58 -1.52 23.85
C ILE A 572 8.78 -2.71 22.91
N SER A 573 10.04 -3.20 22.81
CA SER A 573 10.39 -4.38 22.03
C SER A 573 11.74 -4.95 22.47
N ASP A 574 11.84 -6.28 22.63
CA ASP A 574 13.12 -6.96 22.88
C ASP A 574 13.92 -7.21 21.60
N LYS A 575 13.29 -7.05 20.43
CA LYS A 575 13.95 -7.20 19.13
C LYS A 575 14.58 -5.88 18.73
N GLU A 576 15.87 -5.92 18.38
CA GLU A 576 16.53 -4.79 17.74
C GLU A 576 16.12 -4.73 16.27
N ILE A 577 15.17 -3.86 15.96
CA ILE A 577 14.70 -3.66 14.59
C ILE A 577 15.07 -2.24 14.16
N GLU A 578 15.93 -2.16 13.18
CA GLU A 578 16.48 -0.91 12.64
C GLU A 578 15.38 0.09 12.22
N ARG A 579 14.24 -0.41 11.74
CA ARG A 579 13.09 0.43 11.37
C ARG A 579 12.50 1.24 12.54
N LEU A 580 12.57 0.74 13.78
CA LEU A 580 12.01 1.47 14.94
C LEU A 580 12.85 2.70 15.29
N LYS A 581 14.15 2.69 14.98
CA LYS A 581 15.05 3.84 15.16
C LYS A 581 14.62 5.06 14.36
N VAL A 582 14.00 4.83 13.19
CA VAL A 582 13.45 5.92 12.34
C VAL A 582 12.46 6.80 13.11
N LEU A 583 11.70 6.22 14.05
CA LEU A 583 10.76 6.96 14.89
C LEU A 583 11.42 7.72 16.03
N GLU A 584 12.60 7.29 16.48
CA GLU A 584 13.41 8.07 17.44
C GLU A 584 14.10 9.25 16.75
N GLU A 585 14.51 9.09 15.50
CA GLU A 585 15.26 10.07 14.72
C GLU A 585 14.41 11.20 14.15
N SER A 586 13.12 10.95 13.88
CA SER A 586 12.28 11.91 13.19
C SER A 586 10.83 11.96 13.70
N ASN A 587 10.28 13.18 13.71
CA ASN A 587 8.87 13.46 13.92
C ASN A 587 8.12 13.80 12.62
N ASP A 588 8.81 13.79 11.47
CA ASP A 588 8.20 14.05 10.17
C ASP A 588 7.54 12.78 9.60
N GLY A 589 6.20 12.82 9.48
CA GLY A 589 5.41 11.70 8.97
C GLY A 589 5.74 11.34 7.52
N PHE A 590 6.08 12.29 6.67
CA PHE A 590 6.46 12.03 5.28
C PHE A 590 7.81 11.29 5.21
N TYR A 591 8.80 11.73 5.97
CA TYR A 591 10.09 11.04 6.09
C TYR A 591 9.93 9.62 6.62
N ILE A 592 9.14 9.43 7.69
CA ILE A 592 8.88 8.10 8.28
C ILE A 592 8.21 7.18 7.28
N SER A 593 7.26 7.71 6.51
CA SER A 593 6.56 6.95 5.47
C SER A 593 7.50 6.55 4.31
N GLU A 594 8.43 7.42 3.94
CA GLU A 594 9.46 7.15 2.93
C GLU A 594 10.38 6.01 3.40
N LYS A 595 10.80 6.05 4.66
CA LYS A 595 11.59 4.99 5.29
C LYS A 595 10.82 3.67 5.46
N ASP A 596 9.54 3.71 5.81
CA ASP A 596 8.69 2.51 5.89
C ASP A 596 8.61 1.82 4.52
N LEU A 597 8.46 2.58 3.46
CA LEU A 597 8.46 2.08 2.09
C LEU A 597 9.81 1.48 1.68
N GLU A 598 10.91 2.16 2.03
CA GLU A 598 12.26 1.63 1.77
C GLU A 598 12.51 0.29 2.47
N LEU A 599 11.99 0.10 3.67
CA LEU A 599 12.26 -1.08 4.51
C LEU A 599 11.31 -2.26 4.24
N ARG A 600 10.02 -2.00 3.97
CA ARG A 600 9.02 -3.06 3.82
C ARG A 600 8.77 -3.52 2.40
N GLY A 601 8.98 -2.65 1.41
CA GLY A 601 8.50 -2.89 0.05
C GLY A 601 7.01 -2.57 -0.12
N GLU A 602 6.51 -2.70 -1.36
CA GLU A 602 5.20 -2.19 -1.81
C GLU A 602 3.97 -2.94 -1.26
N GLY A 603 4.15 -4.17 -0.77
CA GLY A 603 3.05 -5.08 -0.47
C GLY A 603 2.06 -4.60 0.59
N ASP A 604 2.50 -3.75 1.52
CA ASP A 604 1.70 -3.32 2.66
C ASP A 604 1.03 -1.95 2.46
N LEU A 605 1.55 -1.10 1.56
CA LEU A 605 1.03 0.26 1.34
C LEU A 605 -0.32 0.32 0.61
N PHE A 606 -0.60 -0.68 -0.20
CA PHE A 606 -1.77 -0.69 -1.08
C PHE A 606 -2.95 -1.53 -0.57
N GLY A 607 -2.86 -2.07 0.65
CA GLY A 607 -3.87 -3.03 1.12
C GLY A 607 -3.89 -4.31 0.28
N ILE A 608 -2.82 -4.58 -0.48
CA ILE A 608 -2.70 -5.73 -1.40
C ILE A 608 -2.84 -7.06 -0.64
N ARG A 609 -2.46 -7.08 0.64
CA ARG A 609 -2.70 -8.26 1.50
C ARG A 609 -4.19 -8.54 1.69
N GLN A 610 -5.07 -7.54 1.60
CA GLN A 610 -6.52 -7.77 1.70
C GLN A 610 -7.14 -8.21 0.38
N SER A 611 -6.57 -7.85 -0.79
CA SER A 611 -7.08 -8.21 -2.12
C SER A 611 -6.29 -9.32 -2.83
N GLY A 612 -5.05 -9.61 -2.41
CA GLY A 612 -4.19 -10.65 -3.01
C GLY A 612 -3.71 -10.37 -4.44
N VAL A 613 -4.07 -9.24 -5.03
CA VAL A 613 -3.76 -8.89 -6.42
C VAL A 613 -2.57 -7.93 -6.46
N LYS A 614 -1.49 -8.32 -7.14
CA LYS A 614 -0.38 -7.41 -7.45
C LYS A 614 -0.85 -6.36 -8.47
N ILE A 615 -0.59 -5.09 -8.20
CA ILE A 615 -0.94 -4.00 -9.11
C ILE A 615 -0.11 -4.12 -10.40
N PHE A 616 1.18 -4.45 -10.28
CA PHE A 616 2.12 -4.61 -11.40
C PHE A 616 2.63 -6.05 -11.52
N LYS A 617 2.81 -6.49 -12.76
CA LYS A 617 3.33 -7.83 -13.08
C LYS A 617 4.86 -7.88 -13.05
N ILE A 618 5.53 -6.80 -13.50
CA ILE A 618 6.99 -6.72 -13.63
C ILE A 618 7.57 -5.45 -13.00
N ALA A 619 6.87 -4.33 -13.07
CA ALA A 619 7.34 -3.09 -12.47
C ALA A 619 7.29 -3.17 -10.94
N ASN A 620 8.21 -2.43 -10.30
CA ASN A 620 8.28 -2.27 -8.85
C ASN A 620 8.47 -0.79 -8.52
N LEU A 621 7.48 -0.16 -7.89
CA LEU A 621 7.48 1.28 -7.65
C LEU A 621 8.70 1.76 -6.87
N LYS A 622 9.22 0.95 -5.94
CA LYS A 622 10.42 1.27 -5.16
C LYS A 622 11.67 1.37 -6.05
N ASN A 623 11.87 0.37 -6.90
CA ASN A 623 13.11 0.24 -7.69
C ASN A 623 13.02 0.97 -9.04
N ASP A 624 11.80 1.22 -9.52
CA ASP A 624 11.53 1.73 -10.86
C ASP A 624 10.96 3.17 -10.86
N LEU A 625 11.14 3.92 -9.74
CA LEU A 625 10.63 5.29 -9.59
C LEU A 625 11.05 6.20 -10.77
N LYS A 626 12.28 6.08 -11.23
CA LYS A 626 12.78 6.87 -12.37
C LYS A 626 12.00 6.56 -13.65
N ILE A 627 11.75 5.27 -13.92
CA ILE A 627 10.96 4.84 -15.08
C ILE A 627 9.52 5.34 -14.96
N MET A 628 8.97 5.30 -13.75
CA MET A 628 7.62 5.77 -13.47
C MET A 628 7.46 7.27 -13.71
N LEU A 629 8.40 8.09 -13.27
CA LEU A 629 8.38 9.54 -13.52
C LEU A 629 8.50 9.87 -15.00
N GLN A 630 9.33 9.14 -15.74
CA GLN A 630 9.40 9.24 -17.20
C GLN A 630 8.07 8.86 -17.86
N ALA A 631 7.52 7.69 -17.50
CA ALA A 631 6.25 7.21 -18.02
C ALA A 631 5.08 8.17 -17.72
N LYS A 632 5.09 8.82 -16.53
CA LYS A 632 4.12 9.86 -16.17
C LYS A 632 4.21 11.06 -17.12
N SER A 633 5.40 11.65 -17.26
CA SER A 633 5.61 12.80 -18.11
C SER A 633 5.20 12.52 -19.57
N ASP A 634 5.60 11.37 -20.09
CA ASP A 634 5.30 10.96 -21.47
C ASP A 634 3.80 10.65 -21.66
N SER A 635 3.15 10.06 -20.67
CA SER A 635 1.69 9.82 -20.74
C SER A 635 0.88 11.11 -20.69
N GLU A 636 1.30 12.09 -19.89
CA GLU A 636 0.70 13.44 -19.86
C GLU A 636 0.87 14.15 -21.22
N GLU A 637 2.06 14.08 -21.81
CA GLU A 637 2.33 14.61 -23.16
C GLU A 637 1.40 13.94 -24.21
N TYR A 638 1.29 12.61 -24.17
CA TYR A 638 0.46 11.83 -25.07
C TYR A 638 -1.04 12.12 -24.91
N ILE A 639 -1.51 12.33 -23.67
CA ILE A 639 -2.91 12.71 -23.39
C ILE A 639 -3.19 14.13 -23.90
N ASN A 640 -2.27 15.07 -23.70
CA ASN A 640 -2.44 16.45 -24.11
C ASN A 640 -2.40 16.64 -25.63
N SER A 641 -1.60 15.84 -26.34
CA SER A 641 -1.57 15.84 -27.81
C SER A 641 -2.81 15.19 -28.44
N GLU A 642 -3.63 14.49 -27.64
CA GLU A 642 -4.79 13.71 -28.11
C GLU A 642 -4.49 12.63 -29.17
N ALA A 643 -3.21 12.30 -29.38
CA ALA A 643 -2.77 11.31 -30.36
C ALA A 643 -3.35 9.90 -30.10
N TYR A 644 -3.67 9.60 -28.85
CA TYR A 644 -4.32 8.35 -28.45
C TYR A 644 -5.67 8.10 -29.12
N LYS A 645 -6.40 9.15 -29.53
CA LYS A 645 -7.70 9.04 -30.22
C LYS A 645 -7.59 8.33 -31.57
N ASN A 646 -6.43 8.43 -32.21
CA ASN A 646 -6.13 7.80 -33.50
C ASN A 646 -5.46 6.43 -33.36
N ASN A 647 -5.20 5.96 -32.14
CA ASN A 647 -4.52 4.70 -31.87
C ASN A 647 -5.50 3.60 -31.46
N MET A 648 -5.72 2.61 -32.32
CA MET A 648 -6.66 1.52 -32.06
C MET A 648 -6.36 0.72 -30.79
N SER A 649 -5.09 0.66 -30.35
CA SER A 649 -4.71 -0.04 -29.12
C SER A 649 -5.33 0.61 -27.87
N TYR A 650 -5.63 1.90 -27.91
CA TYR A 650 -6.22 2.65 -26.81
C TYR A 650 -7.74 2.64 -26.79
N TYR A 651 -8.37 2.36 -27.93
CA TYR A 651 -9.83 2.36 -28.04
C TYR A 651 -10.50 1.44 -26.99
N LYS A 652 -9.95 0.23 -26.82
CA LYS A 652 -10.47 -0.72 -25.81
C LYS A 652 -10.25 -0.22 -24.39
N ILE A 653 -9.06 0.33 -24.12
CA ILE A 653 -8.70 0.86 -22.80
C ILE A 653 -9.66 1.98 -22.39
N ILE A 654 -9.89 2.93 -23.31
CA ILE A 654 -10.79 4.07 -23.09
C ILE A 654 -12.22 3.57 -22.86
N LYS A 655 -12.72 2.68 -23.72
CA LYS A 655 -14.06 2.11 -23.58
C LYS A 655 -14.27 1.38 -22.24
N ASP A 656 -13.24 0.72 -21.73
CA ASP A 656 -13.30 0.07 -20.43
C ASP A 656 -13.26 1.09 -19.28
N LEU A 657 -12.54 2.20 -19.43
CA LEU A 657 -12.52 3.30 -18.46
C LEU A 657 -13.85 4.06 -18.42
N ASP A 658 -14.42 4.37 -19.59
CA ASP A 658 -15.73 5.06 -19.71
C ASP A 658 -16.90 4.27 -19.13
N ARG A 659 -16.75 2.95 -18.98
CA ARG A 659 -17.76 2.09 -18.32
C ARG A 659 -17.62 2.06 -16.80
N LEU A 660 -16.48 2.49 -16.28
CA LEU A 660 -16.21 2.55 -14.83
C LEU A 660 -16.60 3.91 -14.23
N ASN A 661 -16.74 4.94 -15.07
CA ASN A 661 -17.28 6.25 -14.74
C ASN A 661 -18.82 6.26 -14.91
#